data_f4d16a5323538e1c86b7a6297a11c71e
#
_entry.id   f4d16a5323538e1c86b7a6297a11c71e
#
_cell.length_a   1.000
_cell.length_b   1.000
_cell.length_c   1.000
_cell.angle_alpha   90.00
_cell.angle_beta   90.00
_cell.angle_gamma   90.00
#
_symmetry.space_group_name_H-M   'P 1'
#
loop_
_entity.id
_entity.type
_entity.pdbx_description
1 polymer ?
#
loop_
_entity_poly.entity_id
_entity_poly.type
_entity_poly.pdbx_seq_one_letter_code
_entity_poly.pdbx_strand_id
1 'polypeptide(L)'
;MRVDVRKRIYCTLLTIIGVLFLSGHRTHAAEKSPNIIMVFIDDMGWADFSCFGNTAASTPAIDQLAKEGIRFTQFYVNSPICSPSRVALTTGQYPQRWRIGSFLASRSANQNRGIAEWLDPAAPTLARMLHDAGYATGHFGKWHMGGQRDVNDAPPITDYGFDRSLTNFEGMGAKLLPLTMTPEGKQGRIWQDAERLGSPVTWMQRSAITGGFTAAALDFIKEADAAKKPFYLNLWPDDVHSPFWPPVDQWHDSKQEKYRAVLEAMDTQLAVLFEHIQNNKELAQNTLILICSDNGPEPGAGSAGPFRGAKTTLYEGGIRSPLVVWGPGIVAQEASGSTDTESCFAAFDLVPSLLEIAGIQHSEEILFDGIDVSPALRGKQSVSHGPMYWRRPPDRKMYKALGDTVLPDLAVRDGNWKLLCDYDGQNIQLFDLQKDPGEKNNIAADFEKVRAHLCKQLVSWHESLPADNGQALAHQDMQKAQVGPANVTGYSLIAADGSKKTLAEVNSDGSVAWKVSCGAIHDLHLLPNGHLLYQDGWTHIIELDQRRQKVWEYDATSNGNSNKKIEVHAFQRLANGDTMIVESGPARILEVDSDGAITKEIALVIETPSHHSDTRNVRKTAAGTYLVAHEKDGVVREYDTAGKIIWEFDVPLFGKQPKSGHGPEAFGDQVYSAVRLKDGNTLIGTGNGHSVLEVTPAKDIVWKLDQHDLPGITLAWVTQVRRLENGNTLLVNCHAGPKNPQIIEVTPDKEVIWTYRDFDLFGNALPVAVVETE
;
A
#
# COMPACT_ATOMS: atom_id res chain seq x y z
N MET A 1 -15.24 42.86 75.80
CA MET A 1 -14.54 44.05 76.35
C MET A 1 -13.27 44.21 75.52
N ARG A 2 -13.35 45.12 74.62
CA ARG A 2 -12.55 46.34 74.46
C ARG A 2 -11.03 46.13 74.51
N VAL A 3 -10.43 46.33 73.25
CA VAL A 3 -9.63 47.52 72.89
C VAL A 3 -8.14 47.31 73.20
N ASP A 4 -7.15 47.60 72.45
CA ASP A 4 -6.92 48.52 71.31
C ASP A 4 -5.49 48.32 70.70
N VAL A 5 -5.36 48.44 69.45
CA VAL A 5 -4.38 49.10 68.60
C VAL A 5 -3.22 49.86 69.28
N ARG A 6 -1.98 49.65 68.87
CA ARG A 6 -1.10 50.68 68.23
C ARG A 6 0.33 50.19 67.97
N LYS A 7 0.64 50.23 66.68
CA LYS A 7 1.90 50.63 66.04
C LYS A 7 3.13 50.89 66.92
N ARG A 8 4.26 50.30 66.54
CA ARG A 8 5.54 51.06 66.45
C ARG A 8 6.42 50.47 65.35
N ILE A 9 6.77 51.35 64.41
CA ILE A 9 7.79 51.23 63.38
C ILE A 9 9.16 51.32 64.06
N TYR A 10 10.04 50.35 63.70
CA TYR A 10 11.47 50.57 63.90
C TYR A 10 12.16 50.29 62.51
N CYS A 11 12.68 51.37 61.92
CA CYS A 11 13.70 51.31 60.86
C CYS A 11 14.98 50.68 61.41
N THR A 12 15.43 49.63 60.80
CA THR A 12 16.82 49.18 60.91
C THR A 12 17.39 49.02 59.48
N LEU A 13 18.25 49.95 59.15
CA LEU A 13 19.12 49.85 57.97
C LEU A 13 20.01 48.61 58.14
N LEU A 14 19.84 47.62 57.30
CA LEU A 14 20.81 46.55 57.10
C LEU A 14 21.43 46.74 55.72
N THR A 15 22.69 47.05 55.72
CA THR A 15 23.59 47.16 54.58
C THR A 15 23.70 45.78 53.92
N ILE A 16 23.09 45.60 52.79
CA ILE A 16 23.27 44.40 51.95
C ILE A 16 24.52 44.60 51.10
N ILE A 17 25.60 43.93 51.48
CA ILE A 17 26.78 43.71 50.61
C ILE A 17 26.33 42.75 49.53
N GLY A 18 26.06 43.26 48.34
CA GLY A 18 25.80 42.49 47.15
C GLY A 18 27.08 41.79 46.67
N VAL A 19 27.20 40.51 46.99
CA VAL A 19 28.14 39.63 46.25
C VAL A 19 27.53 39.38 44.90
N LEU A 20 28.00 40.10 43.89
CA LEU A 20 27.75 39.78 42.51
C LEU A 20 28.42 38.43 42.18
N PHE A 21 27.66 37.34 42.28
CA PHE A 21 28.00 36.14 41.54
C PHE A 21 27.84 36.48 40.06
N LEU A 22 28.93 36.85 39.41
CA LEU A 22 29.05 36.73 37.97
C LEU A 22 28.99 35.24 37.62
N SER A 23 27.74 34.75 37.50
CA SER A 23 27.47 33.53 36.72
C SER A 23 27.93 33.84 35.33
N GLY A 24 29.15 33.46 35.02
CA GLY A 24 29.62 33.39 33.63
C GLY A 24 28.73 32.42 32.89
N HIS A 25 27.65 32.93 32.32
CA HIS A 25 27.04 32.27 31.21
C HIS A 25 28.14 32.25 30.13
N ARG A 26 28.85 31.13 30.06
CA ARG A 26 29.49 30.77 28.79
C ARG A 26 28.32 30.73 27.79
N THR A 27 28.22 31.79 27.02
CA THR A 27 27.51 31.70 25.76
C THR A 27 28.29 30.65 24.98
N HIS A 28 27.85 29.39 25.07
CA HIS A 28 28.13 28.49 23.97
C HIS A 28 27.61 29.26 22.75
N ALA A 29 28.51 29.62 21.86
CA ALA A 29 28.09 29.97 20.50
C ALA A 29 27.14 28.84 20.10
N ALA A 30 25.90 29.17 19.73
CA ALA A 30 24.96 28.16 19.28
C ALA A 30 25.70 27.30 18.27
N GLU A 31 25.92 26.03 18.56
CA GLU A 31 26.57 25.12 17.62
C GLU A 31 25.74 25.21 16.35
N LYS A 32 26.41 25.53 15.23
CA LYS A 32 25.74 25.66 13.93
C LYS A 32 25.11 24.32 13.60
N SER A 33 23.79 24.27 13.37
CA SER A 33 23.10 23.05 13.00
C SER A 33 23.81 22.34 11.85
N PRO A 34 24.16 21.05 11.96
CA PRO A 34 24.96 20.37 10.95
C PRO A 34 24.18 20.10 9.68
N ASN A 35 24.85 20.16 8.56
CA ASN A 35 24.31 19.61 7.31
C ASN A 35 24.36 18.09 7.34
N ILE A 36 23.38 17.44 6.71
CA ILE A 36 23.26 15.98 6.69
C ILE A 36 23.10 15.51 5.25
N ILE A 37 23.96 14.59 4.81
CA ILE A 37 23.88 13.93 3.50
C ILE A 37 23.69 12.43 3.74
N MET A 38 22.57 11.87 3.24
CA MET A 38 22.27 10.45 3.28
C MET A 38 22.40 9.86 1.87
N VAL A 39 23.46 9.07 1.65
CA VAL A 39 23.65 8.29 0.42
C VAL A 39 23.13 6.88 0.66
N PHE A 40 22.03 6.51 -0.02
CA PHE A 40 21.34 5.23 0.15
C PHE A 40 21.28 4.50 -1.18
N ILE A 41 22.19 3.54 -1.36
CA ILE A 41 22.43 2.87 -2.63
C ILE A 41 21.51 1.67 -2.78
N ASP A 42 20.95 1.49 -3.97
CA ASP A 42 19.99 0.42 -4.27
C ASP A 42 20.69 -0.89 -4.63
N ASP A 43 20.32 -2.02 -4.00
CA ASP A 43 20.78 -3.39 -4.29
C ASP A 43 22.31 -3.64 -4.14
N MET A 44 22.97 -2.94 -3.27
CA MET A 44 24.41 -3.12 -3.05
C MET A 44 24.69 -4.04 -1.84
N GLY A 45 25.63 -4.96 -2.00
CA GLY A 45 26.02 -5.89 -0.95
C GLY A 45 26.95 -5.32 0.11
N TRP A 46 26.99 -5.98 1.28
CA TRP A 46 27.86 -5.58 2.39
C TRP A 46 29.35 -5.52 2.01
N ALA A 47 29.80 -6.39 1.12
CA ALA A 47 31.20 -6.48 0.72
C ALA A 47 31.45 -5.89 -0.70
N ASP A 48 30.63 -4.99 -1.18
CA ASP A 48 30.81 -4.40 -2.51
C ASP A 48 31.73 -3.19 -2.52
N PHE A 49 31.89 -2.48 -1.40
CA PHE A 49 32.92 -1.45 -1.30
C PHE A 49 34.33 -2.04 -1.06
N SER A 50 35.37 -1.44 -1.66
CA SER A 50 36.75 -1.87 -1.46
C SER A 50 37.14 -1.81 0.02
N CYS A 51 36.72 -0.79 0.76
CA CYS A 51 36.94 -0.68 2.20
C CYS A 51 36.23 -1.72 3.06
N PHE A 52 35.28 -2.49 2.48
CA PHE A 52 34.62 -3.65 3.09
C PHE A 52 35.12 -4.99 2.51
N GLY A 53 36.22 -4.97 1.75
CA GLY A 53 36.91 -6.16 1.29
C GLY A 53 36.69 -6.56 -0.16
N ASN A 54 36.02 -5.75 -0.97
CA ASN A 54 35.94 -5.99 -2.41
C ASN A 54 37.34 -5.85 -3.05
N THR A 55 37.81 -6.91 -3.67
CA THR A 55 39.08 -6.91 -4.43
C THR A 55 38.85 -6.91 -5.93
N ALA A 56 37.58 -6.98 -6.36
CA ALA A 56 37.21 -7.13 -7.76
C ALA A 56 36.66 -5.83 -8.37
N ALA A 57 36.25 -4.87 -7.56
CA ALA A 57 35.89 -3.51 -7.96
C ALA A 57 36.55 -2.50 -7.05
N SER A 58 36.76 -1.28 -7.54
CA SER A 58 37.40 -0.20 -6.82
C SER A 58 36.43 0.95 -6.55
N THR A 59 36.36 1.38 -5.28
CA THR A 59 35.50 2.48 -4.83
C THR A 59 36.28 3.55 -4.09
N PRO A 60 37.27 4.20 -4.75
CA PRO A 60 38.25 5.07 -4.10
C PRO A 60 37.65 6.31 -3.41
N ALA A 61 36.54 6.84 -3.92
CA ALA A 61 35.89 8.01 -3.31
C ALA A 61 35.22 7.64 -1.98
N ILE A 62 34.53 6.53 -1.92
CA ILE A 62 33.90 6.00 -0.69
C ILE A 62 35.01 5.53 0.28
N ASP A 63 36.04 4.87 -0.22
CA ASP A 63 37.20 4.44 0.59
C ASP A 63 37.92 5.60 1.27
N GLN A 64 38.01 6.75 0.62
CA GLN A 64 38.60 7.95 1.22
C GLN A 64 37.74 8.46 2.39
N LEU A 65 36.42 8.51 2.23
CA LEU A 65 35.54 8.87 3.33
C LEU A 65 35.61 7.84 4.48
N ALA A 66 35.69 6.57 4.17
CA ALA A 66 35.84 5.49 5.17
C ALA A 66 37.18 5.58 5.91
N LYS A 67 38.26 6.02 5.24
CA LYS A 67 39.56 6.23 5.84
C LYS A 67 39.61 7.44 6.78
N GLU A 68 38.79 8.42 6.56
CA GLU A 68 38.67 9.64 7.36
C GLU A 68 37.52 9.61 8.37
N GLY A 69 36.59 8.67 8.24
CA GLY A 69 35.40 8.51 9.06
C GLY A 69 35.37 7.20 9.85
N ILE A 70 34.21 6.66 10.05
CA ILE A 70 33.98 5.39 10.78
C ILE A 70 33.29 4.41 9.83
N ARG A 71 33.74 3.15 9.82
CA ARG A 71 33.05 2.03 9.18
C ARG A 71 32.33 1.22 10.24
N PHE A 72 31.03 1.00 10.06
CA PHE A 72 30.22 0.12 10.93
C PHE A 72 30.00 -1.22 10.24
N THR A 73 30.40 -2.30 10.90
CA THR A 73 30.31 -3.65 10.32
C THR A 73 29.04 -4.38 10.68
N GLN A 74 28.27 -3.91 11.66
CA GLN A 74 27.03 -4.50 12.12
C GLN A 74 25.84 -3.52 12.00
N PHE A 75 25.78 -2.81 10.88
CA PHE A 75 24.62 -2.01 10.50
C PHE A 75 23.64 -2.85 9.68
N TYR A 76 22.36 -2.67 9.95
CA TYR A 76 21.28 -3.42 9.32
C TYR A 76 20.30 -2.49 8.62
N VAL A 77 19.59 -3.04 7.65
CA VAL A 77 18.41 -2.43 7.06
C VAL A 77 17.15 -3.21 7.52
N ASN A 78 16.02 -2.52 7.59
CA ASN A 78 14.82 -3.08 8.23
C ASN A 78 13.99 -3.99 7.32
N SER A 79 14.44 -4.17 6.08
CA SER A 79 13.86 -5.13 5.14
C SER A 79 14.90 -5.58 4.12
N PRO A 80 14.79 -6.80 3.59
CA PRO A 80 15.67 -7.28 2.54
C PRO A 80 15.27 -6.80 1.13
N ILE A 81 14.47 -5.72 1.03
CA ILE A 81 13.97 -5.18 -0.25
C ILE A 81 13.69 -3.68 -0.15
N CYS A 82 13.71 -2.99 -1.30
CA CYS A 82 13.79 -1.54 -1.45
C CYS A 82 12.72 -0.72 -0.70
N SER A 83 11.43 -0.78 -1.10
CA SER A 83 10.39 0.12 -0.56
C SER A 83 10.28 0.09 0.96
N PRO A 84 10.14 -1.08 1.62
CA PRO A 84 10.03 -1.10 3.08
C PRO A 84 11.31 -0.65 3.77
N SER A 85 12.50 -0.92 3.21
CA SER A 85 13.75 -0.42 3.77
C SER A 85 13.83 1.11 3.71
N ARG A 86 13.36 1.70 2.60
CA ARG A 86 13.28 3.17 2.44
C ARG A 86 12.27 3.80 3.39
N VAL A 87 11.12 3.15 3.63
CA VAL A 87 10.14 3.60 4.65
C VAL A 87 10.78 3.64 6.03
N ALA A 88 11.49 2.60 6.44
CA ALA A 88 12.12 2.54 7.76
C ALA A 88 13.15 3.66 7.95
N LEU A 89 14.04 3.88 6.99
CA LEU A 89 15.02 4.97 7.00
C LEU A 89 14.36 6.36 7.01
N THR A 90 13.21 6.50 6.35
CA THR A 90 12.51 7.79 6.25
C THR A 90 11.72 8.12 7.52
N THR A 91 11.14 7.11 8.19
CA THR A 91 10.17 7.31 9.29
C THR A 91 10.71 6.97 10.68
N GLY A 92 11.81 6.23 10.79
CA GLY A 92 12.28 5.70 12.09
C GLY A 92 11.39 4.59 12.65
N GLN A 93 10.56 3.97 11.83
CA GLN A 93 9.57 2.98 12.25
C GLN A 93 9.64 1.72 11.38
N TYR A 94 9.11 0.60 11.91
CA TYR A 94 8.94 -0.61 11.11
C TYR A 94 8.01 -0.35 9.91
N PRO A 95 8.40 -0.72 8.69
CA PRO A 95 7.64 -0.43 7.48
C PRO A 95 6.26 -1.09 7.45
N GLN A 96 6.06 -2.16 8.22
CA GLN A 96 4.78 -2.83 8.36
C GLN A 96 3.71 -1.95 9.04
N ARG A 97 4.10 -0.97 9.86
CA ARG A 97 3.15 0.02 10.42
C ARG A 97 2.45 0.80 9.31
N TRP A 98 3.13 1.00 8.19
CA TRP A 98 2.66 1.72 7.00
C TRP A 98 2.14 0.79 5.92
N ARG A 99 1.97 -0.51 6.24
CA ARG A 99 1.52 -1.54 5.28
C ARG A 99 2.41 -1.64 4.04
N ILE A 100 3.70 -1.38 4.17
CA ILE A 100 4.68 -1.50 3.08
C ILE A 100 5.67 -2.60 3.47
N GLY A 101 5.27 -3.86 3.27
CA GLY A 101 6.09 -5.04 3.57
C GLY A 101 6.83 -5.61 2.37
N SER A 102 6.60 -5.06 1.17
CA SER A 102 7.29 -5.44 -0.07
C SER A 102 7.52 -4.21 -0.95
N PHE A 103 8.25 -4.38 -2.07
CA PHE A 103 8.41 -3.29 -3.04
C PHE A 103 7.06 -2.86 -3.61
N LEU A 104 6.86 -1.57 -3.72
CA LEU A 104 5.67 -1.03 -4.36
C LEU A 104 5.71 -1.31 -5.87
N ALA A 105 4.56 -1.61 -6.43
CA ALA A 105 4.40 -1.98 -7.83
C ALA A 105 3.15 -1.30 -8.39
N SER A 106 2.57 -1.83 -9.46
CA SER A 106 1.29 -1.36 -9.97
C SER A 106 0.20 -1.46 -8.89
N ARG A 107 -0.82 -0.61 -8.98
CA ARG A 107 -1.94 -0.60 -8.03
C ARG A 107 -2.53 -1.99 -7.82
N SER A 108 -2.86 -2.68 -8.91
CA SER A 108 -3.41 -4.03 -8.84
C SER A 108 -2.45 -5.03 -8.17
N ALA A 109 -1.15 -4.90 -8.39
CA ALA A 109 -0.15 -5.76 -7.74
C ALA A 109 -0.01 -5.45 -6.25
N ASN A 110 -0.10 -4.18 -5.84
CA ASN A 110 -0.07 -3.78 -4.44
C ASN A 110 -1.32 -4.29 -3.70
N GLN A 111 -2.50 -4.09 -4.28
CA GLN A 111 -3.78 -4.59 -3.75
C GLN A 111 -3.78 -6.12 -3.60
N ASN A 112 -3.31 -6.85 -4.62
CA ASN A 112 -3.20 -8.30 -4.56
C ASN A 112 -2.29 -8.81 -3.44
N ARG A 113 -1.35 -7.99 -2.99
CA ARG A 113 -0.44 -8.26 -1.88
C ARG A 113 -0.93 -7.69 -0.55
N GLY A 114 -2.02 -6.92 -0.55
CA GLY A 114 -2.58 -6.24 0.63
C GLY A 114 -1.64 -5.18 1.22
N ILE A 115 -0.79 -4.58 0.41
CA ILE A 115 0.12 -3.51 0.82
C ILE A 115 -0.39 -2.15 0.36
N ALA A 116 0.08 -1.08 0.98
CA ALA A 116 -0.27 0.29 0.62
C ALA A 116 0.16 0.65 -0.81
N GLU A 117 -0.49 1.65 -1.39
CA GLU A 117 -0.15 2.19 -2.72
C GLU A 117 1.03 3.17 -2.65
N TRP A 118 1.20 3.85 -1.52
CA TRP A 118 2.26 4.80 -1.20
C TRP A 118 2.44 4.91 0.31
N LEU A 119 3.54 5.52 0.73
CA LEU A 119 3.70 5.93 2.13
C LEU A 119 2.68 7.03 2.45
N ASP A 120 1.95 6.87 3.54
CA ASP A 120 1.02 7.90 4.01
C ASP A 120 1.77 9.22 4.25
N PRO A 121 1.32 10.37 3.68
CA PRO A 121 1.94 11.67 3.96
C PRO A 121 1.90 12.07 5.44
N ALA A 122 1.02 11.49 6.24
CA ALA A 122 1.00 11.71 7.69
C ALA A 122 2.15 11.02 8.44
N ALA A 123 2.95 10.17 7.76
CA ALA A 123 4.09 9.50 8.37
C ALA A 123 5.11 10.52 8.92
N PRO A 124 5.74 10.23 10.08
CA PRO A 124 6.71 11.12 10.71
C PRO A 124 8.05 11.06 9.97
N THR A 125 8.17 11.76 8.84
CA THR A 125 9.38 11.72 8.03
C THR A 125 10.49 12.61 8.60
N LEU A 126 11.73 12.13 8.58
CA LEU A 126 12.91 12.91 8.99
C LEU A 126 12.98 14.24 8.23
N ALA A 127 12.70 14.23 6.92
CA ALA A 127 12.74 15.43 6.09
C ALA A 127 11.77 16.51 6.61
N ARG A 128 10.52 16.15 6.96
CA ARG A 128 9.55 17.10 7.49
C ARG A 128 9.99 17.68 8.83
N MET A 129 10.48 16.85 9.75
CA MET A 129 10.94 17.32 11.06
C MET A 129 12.14 18.27 10.94
N LEU A 130 13.07 18.00 10.02
CA LEU A 130 14.18 18.89 9.72
C LEU A 130 13.72 20.17 9.00
N HIS A 131 12.82 20.07 8.02
CA HIS A 131 12.24 21.22 7.33
C HIS A 131 11.53 22.18 8.31
N ASP A 132 10.71 21.63 9.22
CA ASP A 132 9.99 22.42 10.22
C ASP A 132 10.95 23.09 11.22
N ALA A 133 12.15 22.53 11.42
CA ALA A 133 13.24 23.12 12.17
C ALA A 133 14.11 24.12 11.36
N GLY A 134 13.73 24.41 10.11
CA GLY A 134 14.37 25.45 9.27
C GLY A 134 15.47 24.95 8.33
N TYR A 135 15.67 23.64 8.19
CA TYR A 135 16.55 23.09 7.18
C TYR A 135 16.00 23.31 5.76
N ALA A 136 16.89 23.47 4.80
CA ALA A 136 16.55 23.18 3.40
C ALA A 136 16.60 21.66 3.18
N THR A 137 15.62 21.10 2.46
CA THR A 137 15.48 19.65 2.32
C THR A 137 15.42 19.23 0.85
N GLY A 138 16.22 18.25 0.44
CA GLY A 138 16.31 17.79 -0.94
C GLY A 138 16.33 16.27 -1.09
N HIS A 139 15.65 15.74 -2.12
CA HIS A 139 15.68 14.33 -2.47
C HIS A 139 16.05 14.13 -3.94
N PHE A 140 17.14 13.41 -4.20
CA PHE A 140 17.70 13.16 -5.53
C PHE A 140 17.98 11.67 -5.70
N GLY A 141 17.29 11.03 -6.66
CA GLY A 141 17.42 9.60 -6.94
C GLY A 141 16.10 8.83 -6.82
N LYS A 142 16.21 7.54 -6.55
CA LYS A 142 15.07 6.64 -6.43
C LYS A 142 14.26 6.93 -5.17
N TRP A 143 12.95 7.15 -5.32
CA TRP A 143 12.01 7.31 -4.20
C TRP A 143 11.45 5.96 -3.71
N HIS A 144 10.70 5.29 -4.54
CA HIS A 144 10.12 3.96 -4.35
C HIS A 144 9.19 3.80 -3.12
N MET A 145 8.56 4.89 -2.69
CA MET A 145 7.55 4.91 -1.63
C MET A 145 6.22 5.48 -2.11
N GLY A 146 5.91 5.29 -3.41
CA GLY A 146 4.67 5.70 -4.06
C GLY A 146 4.92 6.44 -5.38
N GLY A 147 3.89 6.47 -6.25
CA GLY A 147 3.99 7.01 -7.58
C GLY A 147 4.52 6.01 -8.60
N GLN A 148 4.09 4.76 -8.49
CA GLN A 148 4.34 3.71 -9.49
C GLN A 148 3.65 4.01 -10.82
N ARG A 149 4.03 3.27 -11.86
CA ARG A 149 3.64 3.46 -13.28
C ARG A 149 2.15 3.68 -13.51
N ASP A 150 1.30 3.03 -12.75
CA ASP A 150 -0.16 3.14 -12.81
C ASP A 150 -0.79 3.77 -11.56
N VAL A 151 0.01 4.31 -10.65
CA VAL A 151 -0.41 5.09 -9.48
C VAL A 151 0.01 6.55 -9.68
N ASN A 152 -0.74 7.26 -10.51
CA ASN A 152 -0.45 8.65 -10.88
C ASN A 152 -1.13 9.69 -9.97
N ASP A 153 -1.81 9.25 -8.94
CA ASP A 153 -2.48 10.04 -7.91
C ASP A 153 -1.79 9.94 -6.53
N ALA A 154 -0.58 9.38 -6.48
CA ALA A 154 0.24 9.37 -5.27
C ALA A 154 0.60 10.81 -4.85
N PRO A 155 0.79 11.06 -3.54
CA PRO A 155 1.25 12.35 -3.05
C PRO A 155 2.59 12.74 -3.67
N PRO A 156 2.82 14.04 -3.97
CA PRO A 156 4.13 14.50 -4.42
C PRO A 156 5.18 14.38 -3.30
N ILE A 157 6.44 14.27 -3.68
CA ILE A 157 7.54 14.10 -2.71
C ILE A 157 7.64 15.29 -1.74
N THR A 158 7.20 16.47 -2.16
CA THR A 158 7.11 17.66 -1.31
C THR A 158 6.19 17.49 -0.11
N ASP A 159 5.16 16.65 -0.21
CA ASP A 159 4.24 16.39 0.90
C ASP A 159 4.90 15.60 2.05
N TYR A 160 6.10 15.05 1.82
CA TYR A 160 6.90 14.37 2.85
C TYR A 160 7.95 15.28 3.50
N GLY A 161 7.92 16.58 3.21
CA GLY A 161 8.79 17.58 3.81
C GLY A 161 10.05 17.91 3.01
N PHE A 162 10.08 17.63 1.71
CA PHE A 162 11.18 18.02 0.83
C PHE A 162 10.83 19.31 0.07
N ASP A 163 11.72 20.31 0.12
CA ASP A 163 11.62 21.55 -0.68
C ASP A 163 11.84 21.27 -2.17
N ARG A 164 12.73 20.30 -2.48
CA ARG A 164 13.15 19.99 -3.84
C ARG A 164 13.33 18.51 -4.07
N SER A 165 12.94 18.03 -5.24
CA SER A 165 13.15 16.63 -5.61
C SER A 165 13.46 16.47 -7.10
N LEU A 166 14.25 15.43 -7.42
CA LEU A 166 14.48 14.94 -8.78
C LEU A 166 14.61 13.42 -8.70
N THR A 167 13.70 12.70 -9.34
CA THR A 167 13.66 11.24 -9.25
C THR A 167 13.81 10.58 -10.63
N ASN A 168 14.12 9.31 -10.69
CA ASN A 168 14.13 8.55 -11.93
C ASN A 168 12.96 7.55 -12.00
N PHE A 169 12.87 6.71 -11.01
CA PHE A 169 11.88 5.65 -10.94
C PHE A 169 11.07 5.81 -9.66
N GLU A 170 9.75 5.72 -9.79
CA GLU A 170 8.83 5.96 -8.69
C GLU A 170 8.87 7.42 -8.17
N GLY A 171 7.84 7.80 -7.45
CA GLY A 171 7.67 9.15 -6.92
C GLY A 171 7.05 10.12 -7.93
N MET A 172 6.35 11.13 -7.44
CA MET A 172 5.74 12.18 -8.24
C MET A 172 6.67 13.39 -8.32
N GLY A 173 6.63 14.14 -9.41
CA GLY A 173 7.42 15.36 -9.61
C GLY A 173 8.46 15.26 -10.72
N ALA A 174 9.47 16.14 -10.69
CA ALA A 174 10.51 16.21 -11.71
C ALA A 174 11.28 14.89 -11.88
N LYS A 175 11.59 14.53 -13.14
CA LYS A 175 12.20 13.26 -13.52
C LYS A 175 13.53 13.43 -14.25
N LEU A 176 14.49 12.56 -13.87
CA LEU A 176 15.71 12.30 -14.62
C LEU A 176 15.67 10.83 -15.07
N LEU A 177 15.19 10.56 -16.28
CA LEU A 177 14.93 9.21 -16.77
C LEU A 177 16.11 8.64 -17.57
N PRO A 178 16.35 7.31 -17.46
CA PRO A 178 17.53 6.70 -18.04
C PRO A 178 17.37 6.35 -19.53
N LEU A 179 18.37 6.75 -20.31
CA LEU A 179 18.64 6.26 -21.65
C LEU A 179 19.68 5.14 -21.59
N THR A 180 19.38 4.01 -22.20
CA THR A 180 20.35 2.91 -22.35
C THR A 180 21.14 3.04 -23.65
N MET A 181 22.36 2.56 -23.65
CA MET A 181 23.23 2.53 -24.82
C MET A 181 23.96 1.18 -24.87
N THR A 182 23.84 0.45 -25.99
CA THR A 182 24.64 -0.75 -26.22
C THR A 182 25.96 -0.42 -26.89
N PRO A 183 26.96 -1.32 -26.89
CA PRO A 183 28.24 -1.11 -27.59
C PRO A 183 28.07 -0.83 -29.09
N GLU A 184 27.03 -1.36 -29.71
CA GLU A 184 26.70 -1.14 -31.12
C GLU A 184 26.01 0.21 -31.37
N GLY A 185 25.87 1.05 -30.34
CA GLY A 185 25.27 2.37 -30.46
C GLY A 185 23.74 2.38 -30.46
N LYS A 186 23.07 1.25 -30.12
CA LYS A 186 21.61 1.20 -30.02
C LYS A 186 21.16 1.87 -28.72
N GLN A 187 20.39 2.92 -28.87
CA GLN A 187 19.73 3.61 -27.77
C GLN A 187 18.37 2.96 -27.42
N GLY A 188 18.03 3.00 -26.13
CA GLY A 188 16.73 2.60 -25.63
C GLY A 188 16.31 3.50 -24.48
N ARG A 189 15.03 3.45 -24.12
CA ARG A 189 14.44 4.12 -22.96
C ARG A 189 13.94 3.05 -22.00
N ILE A 190 14.39 3.10 -20.76
CA ILE A 190 13.81 2.28 -19.70
C ILE A 190 13.04 3.18 -18.74
N TRP A 191 12.02 2.61 -18.07
CA TRP A 191 11.11 3.32 -17.16
C TRP A 191 10.38 4.51 -17.81
N GLN A 192 10.17 4.44 -19.13
CA GLN A 192 9.44 5.48 -19.87
C GLN A 192 8.02 5.71 -19.32
N ASP A 193 7.43 4.68 -18.69
CA ASP A 193 6.12 4.82 -18.03
C ASP A 193 6.13 5.86 -16.92
N ALA A 194 7.30 6.16 -16.33
CA ALA A 194 7.44 7.16 -15.29
C ALA A 194 7.32 8.61 -15.81
N GLU A 195 7.34 8.85 -17.13
CA GLU A 195 7.08 10.17 -17.72
C GLU A 195 5.75 10.76 -17.26
N ARG A 196 4.74 9.93 -17.03
CA ARG A 196 3.41 10.35 -16.59
C ARG A 196 3.32 10.70 -15.10
N LEU A 197 4.37 10.40 -14.31
CA LEU A 197 4.39 10.62 -12.86
C LEU A 197 4.86 12.03 -12.47
N GLY A 198 5.05 12.91 -13.42
CA GLY A 198 5.40 14.28 -13.17
C GLY A 198 6.22 14.92 -14.30
N SER A 199 6.50 16.21 -14.12
CA SER A 199 7.28 17.02 -15.07
C SER A 199 8.03 18.12 -14.30
N PRO A 200 9.13 18.65 -14.82
CA PRO A 200 9.73 18.34 -16.12
C PRO A 200 10.43 16.97 -16.17
N VAL A 201 10.55 16.40 -17.37
CA VAL A 201 11.28 15.16 -17.63
C VAL A 201 12.55 15.46 -18.42
N THR A 202 13.68 14.99 -17.89
CA THR A 202 14.99 15.03 -18.57
C THR A 202 15.49 13.60 -18.80
N TRP A 203 16.04 13.31 -19.97
CA TRP A 203 16.62 12.02 -20.27
C TRP A 203 18.15 12.08 -20.20
N MET A 204 18.76 11.11 -19.53
CA MET A 204 20.23 11.02 -19.37
C MET A 204 20.69 9.58 -19.60
N GLN A 205 21.93 9.39 -20.05
CA GLN A 205 22.55 8.06 -20.14
C GLN A 205 22.49 7.35 -18.79
N ARG A 206 22.04 6.09 -18.77
CA ARG A 206 21.93 5.30 -17.55
C ARG A 206 23.25 5.19 -16.79
N SER A 207 24.35 5.04 -17.52
CA SER A 207 25.69 4.98 -16.95
C SER A 207 26.21 6.29 -16.33
N ALA A 208 25.49 7.39 -16.51
CA ALA A 208 25.85 8.71 -15.98
C ALA A 208 24.77 9.28 -15.05
N ILE A 209 23.76 8.50 -14.69
CA ILE A 209 22.55 9.02 -14.05
C ILE A 209 22.81 9.51 -12.62
N THR A 210 23.68 8.84 -11.86
CA THR A 210 24.13 9.31 -10.54
C THR A 210 24.82 10.66 -10.65
N GLY A 211 25.60 10.91 -11.71
CA GLY A 211 26.19 12.23 -11.97
C GLY A 211 25.16 13.33 -12.17
N GLY A 212 24.03 13.01 -12.82
CA GLY A 212 22.92 13.93 -12.96
C GLY A 212 22.25 14.27 -11.63
N PHE A 213 22.04 13.29 -10.77
CA PHE A 213 21.54 13.52 -9.40
C PHE A 213 22.56 14.27 -8.55
N THR A 214 23.84 13.96 -8.67
CA THR A 214 24.93 14.65 -7.98
C THR A 214 24.98 16.13 -8.38
N ALA A 215 24.85 16.45 -9.66
CA ALA A 215 24.78 17.83 -10.14
C ALA A 215 23.59 18.60 -9.55
N ALA A 216 22.40 17.99 -9.55
CA ALA A 216 21.20 18.60 -8.95
C ALA A 216 21.35 18.78 -7.43
N ALA A 217 22.00 17.84 -6.75
CA ALA A 217 22.32 17.93 -5.32
C ALA A 217 23.31 19.10 -5.03
N LEU A 218 24.32 19.27 -5.86
CA LEU A 218 25.27 20.39 -5.74
C LEU A 218 24.61 21.75 -5.95
N ASP A 219 23.67 21.85 -6.90
CA ASP A 219 22.93 23.10 -7.11
C ASP A 219 22.01 23.40 -5.92
N PHE A 220 21.37 22.39 -5.35
CA PHE A 220 20.59 22.51 -4.11
C PHE A 220 21.46 22.96 -2.92
N ILE A 221 22.66 22.39 -2.74
CA ILE A 221 23.61 22.80 -1.68
C ILE A 221 23.99 24.26 -1.84
N LYS A 222 24.30 24.73 -3.06
CA LYS A 222 24.62 26.13 -3.33
C LYS A 222 23.45 27.07 -2.97
N GLU A 223 22.20 26.67 -3.26
CA GLU A 223 21.01 27.43 -2.91
C GLU A 223 20.82 27.50 -1.38
N ALA A 224 21.00 26.39 -0.69
CA ALA A 224 20.93 26.33 0.78
C ALA A 224 22.00 27.20 1.45
N ASP A 225 23.25 27.13 0.95
CA ASP A 225 24.37 27.94 1.44
C ASP A 225 24.13 29.43 1.21
N ALA A 226 23.66 29.82 0.01
CA ALA A 226 23.27 31.20 -0.29
C ALA A 226 22.15 31.72 0.63
N ALA A 227 21.22 30.84 1.00
CA ALA A 227 20.15 31.14 1.95
C ALA A 227 20.59 31.06 3.43
N LYS A 228 21.84 30.64 3.69
CA LYS A 228 22.41 30.39 5.03
C LYS A 228 21.57 29.42 5.87
N LYS A 229 21.01 28.41 5.24
CA LYS A 229 20.25 27.36 5.88
C LYS A 229 21.11 26.09 6.03
N PRO A 230 21.05 25.37 7.13
CA PRO A 230 21.52 23.99 7.16
C PRO A 230 20.68 23.16 6.17
N PHE A 231 21.23 22.08 5.66
CA PHE A 231 20.51 21.25 4.69
C PHE A 231 20.49 19.77 5.09
N TYR A 232 19.41 19.11 4.70
CA TYR A 232 19.26 17.67 4.67
C TYR A 232 19.08 17.21 3.22
N LEU A 233 19.97 16.32 2.80
CA LEU A 233 20.04 15.86 1.42
C LEU A 233 19.97 14.33 1.37
N ASN A 234 18.96 13.81 0.69
CA ASN A 234 18.95 12.43 0.23
C ASN A 234 19.53 12.33 -1.18
N LEU A 235 20.64 11.60 -1.33
CA LEU A 235 21.17 11.19 -2.62
C LEU A 235 21.08 9.66 -2.72
N TRP A 236 20.07 9.18 -3.42
CA TRP A 236 19.68 7.76 -3.44
C TRP A 236 19.88 7.15 -4.83
N PRO A 237 21.14 6.81 -5.23
CA PRO A 237 21.46 6.24 -6.52
C PRO A 237 20.91 4.82 -6.65
N ASP A 238 20.53 4.46 -7.87
CA ASP A 238 19.99 3.16 -8.21
C ASP A 238 20.75 2.43 -9.32
N ASP A 239 21.97 2.86 -9.62
CA ASP A 239 22.78 2.37 -10.74
C ASP A 239 23.04 0.88 -10.66
N VAL A 240 23.37 0.38 -9.47
CA VAL A 240 23.69 -1.03 -9.22
C VAL A 240 22.46 -1.93 -9.08
N HIS A 241 21.25 -1.39 -9.27
CA HIS A 241 20.02 -2.17 -9.47
C HIS A 241 19.96 -2.69 -10.92
N SER A 242 19.57 -3.94 -11.06
CA SER A 242 19.37 -4.58 -12.38
C SER A 242 18.25 -3.89 -13.19
N PRO A 243 18.36 -3.74 -14.52
CA PRO A 243 19.43 -4.18 -15.41
C PRO A 243 20.65 -3.25 -15.40
N PHE A 244 21.87 -3.82 -15.49
CA PHE A 244 23.12 -3.09 -15.43
C PHE A 244 23.51 -2.51 -16.79
N TRP A 245 23.79 -1.19 -16.81
CA TRP A 245 24.17 -0.42 -17.98
C TRP A 245 25.46 0.36 -17.70
N PRO A 246 26.62 -0.30 -17.77
CA PRO A 246 27.90 0.38 -17.56
C PRO A 246 28.19 1.37 -18.69
N PRO A 247 29.21 2.25 -18.51
CA PRO A 247 29.78 2.98 -19.65
C PRO A 247 30.12 2.06 -20.81
N VAL A 248 29.89 2.52 -22.04
CA VAL A 248 30.02 1.68 -23.24
C VAL A 248 31.43 1.13 -23.42
N ASP A 249 32.44 1.92 -23.06
CA ASP A 249 33.86 1.55 -23.08
C ASP A 249 34.29 0.55 -21.99
N GLN A 250 33.39 0.35 -20.99
CA GLN A 250 33.55 -0.62 -19.90
C GLN A 250 32.48 -1.74 -19.99
N TRP A 251 32.00 -1.98 -21.20
CA TRP A 251 30.97 -3.02 -21.41
C TRP A 251 31.55 -4.42 -21.30
N HIS A 252 30.88 -5.27 -20.58
CA HIS A 252 31.18 -6.68 -20.42
C HIS A 252 29.98 -7.56 -20.71
N ASP A 253 30.18 -8.84 -21.00
CA ASP A 253 29.09 -9.78 -21.25
C ASP A 253 28.50 -10.37 -19.97
N SER A 254 29.35 -10.61 -18.96
CA SER A 254 28.88 -11.21 -17.71
C SER A 254 28.13 -10.21 -16.83
N LYS A 255 27.13 -10.73 -16.12
CA LYS A 255 26.31 -9.94 -15.18
C LYS A 255 27.19 -9.31 -14.08
N GLN A 256 28.15 -10.05 -13.56
CA GLN A 256 29.04 -9.59 -12.48
C GLN A 256 29.96 -8.47 -12.92
N GLU A 257 30.56 -8.60 -14.09
CA GLU A 257 31.48 -7.57 -14.61
C GLU A 257 30.73 -6.28 -14.95
N LYS A 258 29.52 -6.38 -15.55
CA LYS A 258 28.64 -5.20 -15.74
C LYS A 258 28.32 -4.52 -14.41
N TYR A 259 27.99 -5.29 -13.37
CA TYR A 259 27.72 -4.77 -12.04
C TYR A 259 28.92 -3.99 -11.49
N ARG A 260 30.14 -4.57 -11.58
CA ARG A 260 31.38 -3.93 -11.11
C ARG A 260 31.65 -2.62 -11.83
N ALA A 261 31.56 -2.62 -13.14
CA ALA A 261 31.76 -1.42 -13.94
C ALA A 261 30.74 -0.31 -13.62
N VAL A 262 29.48 -0.68 -13.35
CA VAL A 262 28.46 0.27 -12.88
C VAL A 262 28.78 0.80 -11.48
N LEU A 263 29.23 -0.04 -10.56
CA LEU A 263 29.62 0.35 -9.21
C LEU A 263 30.78 1.34 -9.22
N GLU A 264 31.84 1.09 -10.01
CA GLU A 264 32.98 1.99 -10.17
C GLU A 264 32.62 3.33 -10.83
N ALA A 265 31.71 3.28 -11.82
CA ALA A 265 31.19 4.49 -12.45
C ALA A 265 30.36 5.33 -11.48
N MET A 266 29.55 4.70 -10.63
CA MET A 266 28.78 5.35 -9.57
C MET A 266 29.71 6.01 -8.54
N ASP A 267 30.72 5.31 -8.03
CA ASP A 267 31.70 5.87 -7.09
C ASP A 267 32.38 7.13 -7.65
N THR A 268 32.82 7.07 -8.92
CA THR A 268 33.39 8.20 -9.63
C THR A 268 32.43 9.40 -9.72
N GLN A 269 31.17 9.15 -9.94
CA GLN A 269 30.15 10.21 -10.03
C GLN A 269 29.80 10.81 -8.67
N LEU A 270 29.80 10.01 -7.61
CA LEU A 270 29.63 10.46 -6.23
C LEU A 270 30.86 11.29 -5.74
N ALA A 271 32.07 10.98 -6.22
CA ALA A 271 33.29 11.71 -5.87
C ALA A 271 33.13 13.22 -6.03
N VAL A 272 32.40 13.66 -7.06
CA VAL A 272 32.19 15.10 -7.33
C VAL A 272 31.52 15.82 -6.18
N LEU A 273 30.51 15.17 -5.52
CA LEU A 273 29.88 15.71 -4.32
C LEU A 273 30.83 15.67 -3.13
N PHE A 274 31.49 14.55 -2.92
CA PHE A 274 32.38 14.38 -1.76
C PHE A 274 33.55 15.36 -1.81
N GLU A 275 34.20 15.52 -2.97
CA GLU A 275 35.25 16.51 -3.18
C GLU A 275 34.76 17.95 -2.97
N HIS A 276 33.56 18.28 -3.42
CA HIS A 276 32.96 19.60 -3.18
C HIS A 276 32.84 19.90 -1.68
N ILE A 277 32.35 18.94 -0.89
CA ILE A 277 32.25 19.09 0.57
C ILE A 277 33.62 19.15 1.23
N GLN A 278 34.53 18.20 0.90
CA GLN A 278 35.87 18.10 1.51
C GLN A 278 36.75 19.32 1.21
N ASN A 279 36.68 19.87 0.00
CA ASN A 279 37.48 21.02 -0.41
C ASN A 279 36.98 22.37 0.14
N ASN A 280 35.73 22.42 0.65
CA ASN A 280 35.21 23.58 1.35
C ASN A 280 35.31 23.37 2.86
N LYS A 281 36.26 24.04 3.50
CA LYS A 281 36.58 23.87 4.93
C LYS A 281 35.37 24.10 5.84
N GLU A 282 34.49 25.05 5.50
CA GLU A 282 33.33 25.36 6.31
C GLU A 282 32.28 24.23 6.18
N LEU A 283 32.00 23.77 4.97
CA LEU A 283 31.13 22.61 4.74
C LEU A 283 31.70 21.35 5.38
N ALA A 284 32.98 21.04 5.18
CA ALA A 284 33.59 19.83 5.74
C ALA A 284 33.44 19.75 7.27
N GLN A 285 33.63 20.89 7.97
CA GLN A 285 33.52 20.94 9.43
C GLN A 285 32.11 20.89 9.96
N ASN A 286 31.08 21.10 9.12
CA ASN A 286 29.68 21.15 9.53
C ASN A 286 28.78 20.19 8.75
N THR A 287 29.34 19.18 8.08
CA THR A 287 28.57 18.21 7.31
C THR A 287 28.83 16.79 7.79
N LEU A 288 27.74 16.04 8.01
CA LEU A 288 27.74 14.60 8.26
C LEU A 288 27.31 13.88 6.98
N ILE A 289 28.12 12.94 6.51
CA ILE A 289 27.81 12.08 5.36
C ILE A 289 27.66 10.65 5.86
N LEU A 290 26.53 10.02 5.54
CA LEU A 290 26.26 8.60 5.80
C LEU A 290 26.08 7.89 4.46
N ILE A 291 26.75 6.75 4.27
CA ILE A 291 26.67 5.95 3.05
C ILE A 291 26.36 4.51 3.40
N CYS A 292 25.25 3.97 2.88
CA CYS A 292 24.83 2.59 3.08
C CYS A 292 23.98 2.09 1.91
N SER A 293 23.57 0.82 1.96
CA SER A 293 22.64 0.19 0.99
C SER A 293 21.28 -0.04 1.59
N ASP A 294 20.25 -0.14 0.73
CA ASP A 294 18.86 -0.37 1.15
C ASP A 294 18.51 -1.85 1.41
N ASN A 295 19.28 -2.78 0.84
CA ASN A 295 19.17 -4.21 1.10
C ASN A 295 20.45 -4.93 0.67
N GLY A 296 20.50 -6.24 0.81
CA GLY A 296 21.60 -7.05 0.32
C GLY A 296 21.72 -7.06 -1.20
N PRO A 297 22.82 -7.63 -1.75
CA PRO A 297 23.16 -7.54 -3.16
C PRO A 297 22.15 -8.24 -4.06
N GLU A 298 22.05 -7.76 -5.30
CA GLU A 298 21.36 -8.47 -6.38
C GLU A 298 21.99 -9.86 -6.58
N PRO A 299 21.19 -10.97 -6.53
CA PRO A 299 21.72 -12.32 -6.66
C PRO A 299 22.54 -12.54 -7.93
N GLY A 300 23.74 -13.08 -7.77
CA GLY A 300 24.66 -13.36 -8.87
C GLY A 300 25.33 -12.13 -9.50
N ALA A 301 25.31 -10.97 -8.80
CA ALA A 301 25.98 -9.74 -9.24
C ALA A 301 26.88 -9.18 -8.16
N GLY A 302 26.33 -8.61 -7.09
CA GLY A 302 27.09 -8.08 -5.96
C GLY A 302 27.50 -9.14 -4.94
N SER A 303 28.13 -8.71 -3.84
CA SER A 303 28.73 -9.57 -2.82
C SER A 303 28.26 -9.23 -1.41
N ALA A 304 27.70 -10.22 -0.71
CA ALA A 304 27.46 -10.14 0.72
C ALA A 304 28.69 -10.52 1.57
N GLY A 305 29.83 -10.77 0.97
CA GLY A 305 31.05 -11.22 1.66
C GLY A 305 30.87 -12.60 2.30
N PRO A 306 31.18 -12.75 3.62
CA PRO A 306 31.07 -14.05 4.29
C PRO A 306 29.64 -14.41 4.66
N PHE A 307 28.66 -13.52 4.44
CA PHE A 307 27.30 -13.67 4.94
C PHE A 307 26.44 -14.48 3.98
N ARG A 308 25.57 -15.31 4.55
CA ARG A 308 24.59 -16.10 3.82
C ARG A 308 23.48 -15.23 3.25
N GLY A 309 23.00 -15.55 2.07
CA GLY A 309 21.86 -14.90 1.44
C GLY A 309 22.23 -13.70 0.59
N ALA A 310 21.20 -13.00 0.13
CA ALA A 310 21.25 -11.83 -0.74
C ALA A 310 19.90 -11.10 -0.63
N LYS A 311 19.67 -10.11 -1.46
CA LYS A 311 18.36 -9.43 -1.61
C LYS A 311 17.20 -10.41 -1.45
N THR A 312 16.15 -10.03 -0.73
CA THR A 312 14.93 -10.78 -0.46
C THR A 312 15.02 -11.88 0.59
N THR A 313 16.19 -12.13 1.18
CA THR A 313 16.36 -13.12 2.25
C THR A 313 16.58 -12.45 3.60
N LEU A 314 16.12 -13.09 4.68
CA LEU A 314 16.34 -12.62 6.05
C LEU A 314 17.67 -13.09 6.66
N TYR A 315 18.48 -13.83 5.92
CA TYR A 315 19.85 -14.13 6.33
C TYR A 315 20.69 -12.85 6.32
N GLU A 316 21.84 -12.90 7.02
CA GLU A 316 22.73 -11.73 7.18
C GLU A 316 23.02 -11.03 5.85
N GLY A 317 23.29 -11.79 4.78
CA GLY A 317 23.57 -11.23 3.47
C GLY A 317 22.42 -10.47 2.80
N GLY A 318 21.18 -10.62 3.28
CA GLY A 318 20.03 -9.90 2.73
C GLY A 318 19.68 -8.63 3.49
N ILE A 319 20.05 -8.53 4.77
CA ILE A 319 19.64 -7.43 5.66
C ILE A 319 20.79 -6.66 6.29
N ARG A 320 22.02 -7.17 6.23
CA ARG A 320 23.22 -6.48 6.73
C ARG A 320 23.81 -5.61 5.63
N SER A 321 24.03 -4.34 5.92
CA SER A 321 24.54 -3.33 4.97
C SER A 321 25.88 -2.77 5.46
N PRO A 322 26.79 -2.35 4.55
CA PRO A 322 27.90 -1.53 4.95
C PRO A 322 27.37 -0.16 5.40
N LEU A 323 28.02 0.46 6.37
CA LEU A 323 27.78 1.87 6.70
C LEU A 323 29.11 2.59 6.88
N VAL A 324 29.26 3.68 6.13
CA VAL A 324 30.36 4.64 6.30
C VAL A 324 29.77 5.94 6.83
N VAL A 325 30.36 6.48 7.90
CA VAL A 325 29.97 7.77 8.50
C VAL A 325 31.19 8.70 8.48
N TRP A 326 31.07 9.83 7.80
CA TRP A 326 32.13 10.84 7.68
C TRP A 326 31.59 12.22 8.12
N GLY A 327 32.43 12.97 8.85
CA GLY A 327 32.12 14.33 9.29
C GLY A 327 33.15 14.84 10.30
N PRO A 328 34.27 15.40 9.84
CA PRO A 328 35.43 15.70 10.69
C PRO A 328 35.17 16.71 11.81
N GLY A 329 34.11 17.49 11.75
CA GLY A 329 33.69 18.37 12.84
C GLY A 329 32.61 17.80 13.75
N ILE A 330 32.06 16.60 13.45
CA ILE A 330 30.97 15.95 14.16
C ILE A 330 31.43 14.62 14.75
N VAL A 331 32.15 13.84 13.98
CA VAL A 331 32.80 12.59 14.41
C VAL A 331 34.03 12.92 15.25
N ALA A 332 34.19 12.24 16.37
CA ALA A 332 35.36 12.40 17.25
C ALA A 332 36.66 12.08 16.50
N GLN A 333 37.63 12.91 16.66
CA GLN A 333 38.90 12.77 15.93
C GLN A 333 39.58 11.41 16.19
N GLU A 334 39.43 10.88 17.39
CA GLU A 334 40.00 9.60 17.84
C GLU A 334 39.37 8.41 17.12
N ALA A 335 38.12 8.57 16.63
CA ALA A 335 37.39 7.56 15.90
C ALA A 335 37.63 7.64 14.38
N SER A 336 38.26 8.69 13.89
CA SER A 336 38.56 8.85 12.45
C SER A 336 39.42 7.70 11.94
N GLY A 337 39.03 7.06 10.85
CA GLY A 337 39.65 5.91 10.23
C GLY A 337 39.41 4.58 10.95
N SER A 338 38.59 4.57 12.00
CA SER A 338 38.29 3.36 12.76
C SER A 338 37.26 2.46 12.07
N THR A 339 37.17 1.24 12.59
CA THR A 339 36.12 0.28 12.26
C THR A 339 35.40 -0.11 13.55
N ASP A 340 34.11 0.25 13.66
CA ASP A 340 33.23 -0.20 14.74
C ASP A 340 32.72 -1.60 14.43
N THR A 341 33.09 -2.55 15.27
CA THR A 341 32.68 -3.97 15.20
C THR A 341 31.73 -4.34 16.35
N GLU A 342 31.42 -3.39 17.26
CA GLU A 342 30.65 -3.63 18.47
C GLU A 342 29.24 -3.05 18.38
N SER A 343 29.09 -1.84 17.83
CA SER A 343 27.76 -1.23 17.66
C SER A 343 26.91 -2.05 16.70
N CYS A 344 25.66 -2.31 17.11
CA CYS A 344 24.70 -3.11 16.35
C CYS A 344 23.35 -2.39 16.30
N PHE A 345 22.99 -1.86 15.14
CA PHE A 345 21.79 -1.03 14.97
C PHE A 345 21.29 -1.08 13.51
N ALA A 346 20.11 -0.50 13.27
CA ALA A 346 19.48 -0.56 11.96
C ALA A 346 19.11 0.82 11.40
N ALA A 347 18.63 0.86 10.15
CA ALA A 347 18.37 2.10 9.44
C ALA A 347 17.31 2.99 10.12
N PHE A 348 16.31 2.44 10.78
CA PHE A 348 15.31 3.23 11.52
C PHE A 348 15.93 3.98 12.73
N ASP A 349 17.05 3.50 13.30
CA ASP A 349 17.75 4.18 14.40
C ASP A 349 18.41 5.49 13.94
N LEU A 350 18.65 5.64 12.64
CA LEU A 350 19.23 6.87 12.10
C LEU A 350 18.29 8.07 12.24
N VAL A 351 16.96 7.88 12.22
CA VAL A 351 16.02 9.01 12.32
C VAL A 351 16.12 9.73 13.67
N PRO A 352 15.89 9.08 14.83
CA PRO A 352 16.04 9.75 16.11
C PRO A 352 17.49 10.22 16.34
N SER A 353 18.51 9.49 15.84
CA SER A 353 19.91 9.87 15.99
C SER A 353 20.30 11.13 15.22
N LEU A 354 19.78 11.30 14.00
CA LEU A 354 20.04 12.48 13.19
C LEU A 354 19.31 13.71 13.72
N LEU A 355 18.13 13.55 14.32
CA LEU A 355 17.43 14.61 15.06
C LEU A 355 18.24 15.03 16.28
N GLU A 356 18.78 14.08 17.06
CA GLU A 356 19.65 14.37 18.20
C GLU A 356 20.96 15.07 17.77
N ILE A 357 21.58 14.64 16.66
CA ILE A 357 22.76 15.30 16.09
C ILE A 357 22.44 16.73 15.64
N ALA A 358 21.25 16.95 15.10
CA ALA A 358 20.75 18.25 14.66
C ALA A 358 20.31 19.15 15.83
N GLY A 359 20.21 18.61 17.06
CA GLY A 359 19.70 19.32 18.22
C GLY A 359 18.20 19.59 18.17
N ILE A 360 17.44 18.76 17.46
CA ILE A 360 15.99 18.91 17.25
C ILE A 360 15.23 17.92 18.13
N GLN A 361 14.34 18.44 18.95
CA GLN A 361 13.41 17.63 19.72
C GLN A 361 12.17 17.33 18.90
N HIS A 362 11.75 16.09 18.88
CA HIS A 362 10.49 15.67 18.26
C HIS A 362 9.35 15.63 19.31
N SER A 363 8.11 15.64 18.86
CA SER A 363 6.95 15.46 19.72
C SER A 363 6.98 14.09 20.39
N GLU A 364 6.62 14.01 21.68
CA GLU A 364 6.44 12.73 22.40
C GLU A 364 5.34 11.84 21.81
N GLU A 365 4.46 12.40 20.97
CA GLU A 365 3.44 11.64 20.24
C GLU A 365 4.03 10.80 19.10
N ILE A 366 5.24 11.15 18.63
CA ILE A 366 5.95 10.39 17.60
C ILE A 366 6.72 9.26 18.27
N LEU A 367 6.20 8.06 18.16
CA LEU A 367 6.85 6.86 18.68
C LEU A 367 7.74 6.24 17.59
N PHE A 368 9.05 6.40 17.71
CA PHE A 368 10.00 5.69 16.89
C PHE A 368 10.15 4.22 17.35
N ASP A 369 10.35 3.30 16.42
CA ASP A 369 10.85 1.96 16.73
C ASP A 369 12.39 1.99 16.88
N GLY A 370 13.04 2.95 16.23
CA GLY A 370 14.46 3.22 16.36
C GLY A 370 14.82 3.89 17.68
N ILE A 371 16.07 3.71 18.09
CA ILE A 371 16.68 4.34 19.27
C ILE A 371 17.73 5.37 18.84
N ASP A 372 18.11 6.26 19.73
CA ASP A 372 19.25 7.16 19.51
C ASP A 372 20.59 6.41 19.58
N VAL A 373 21.27 6.33 18.43
CA VAL A 373 22.63 5.79 18.27
C VAL A 373 23.65 6.89 17.94
N SER A 374 23.30 8.16 18.13
CA SER A 374 24.19 9.29 17.85
C SER A 374 25.55 9.22 18.57
N PRO A 375 25.67 8.62 19.79
CA PRO A 375 26.98 8.41 20.39
C PRO A 375 27.88 7.49 19.55
N ALA A 376 27.34 6.46 18.92
CA ALA A 376 28.10 5.59 18.02
C ALA A 376 28.45 6.32 16.72
N LEU A 377 27.49 6.99 16.08
CA LEU A 377 27.73 7.77 14.84
C LEU A 377 28.80 8.84 15.03
N ARG A 378 28.91 9.42 16.23
CA ARG A 378 29.95 10.38 16.59
C ARG A 378 31.26 9.72 17.04
N GLY A 379 31.35 8.39 17.09
CA GLY A 379 32.51 7.64 17.54
C GLY A 379 32.85 7.83 19.02
N LYS A 380 31.90 8.16 19.87
CA LYS A 380 32.10 8.41 21.30
C LYS A 380 31.91 7.16 22.16
N GLN A 381 30.98 6.30 21.77
CA GLN A 381 30.59 5.11 22.53
C GLN A 381 29.88 4.11 21.60
N SER A 382 30.16 2.82 21.75
CA SER A 382 29.40 1.77 21.05
C SER A 382 27.99 1.71 21.59
N VAL A 383 27.01 1.58 20.68
CA VAL A 383 25.58 1.48 21.01
C VAL A 383 24.99 0.29 20.24
N SER A 384 24.18 -0.49 20.94
CA SER A 384 23.43 -1.58 20.33
C SER A 384 21.95 -1.43 20.59
N HIS A 385 21.15 -1.53 19.52
CA HIS A 385 19.72 -1.71 19.64
C HIS A 385 19.45 -3.04 20.37
N GLY A 386 18.37 -3.11 21.15
CA GLY A 386 17.89 -4.37 21.70
C GLY A 386 17.44 -5.35 20.61
N PRO A 387 16.44 -6.18 20.84
CA PRO A 387 15.96 -7.07 19.80
C PRO A 387 15.49 -6.33 18.56
N MET A 388 16.05 -6.64 17.40
CA MET A 388 15.62 -6.15 16.09
C MET A 388 14.88 -7.25 15.35
N TYR A 389 13.82 -6.88 14.63
CA TYR A 389 12.91 -7.84 14.00
C TYR A 389 12.77 -7.56 12.51
N TRP A 390 12.52 -8.60 11.74
CA TRP A 390 12.28 -8.52 10.30
C TRP A 390 11.15 -9.43 9.87
N ARG A 391 10.40 -8.95 8.87
CA ARG A 391 9.42 -9.74 8.13
C ARG A 391 9.83 -9.76 6.66
N ARG A 392 9.88 -10.95 6.08
CA ARG A 392 10.19 -11.12 4.67
C ARG A 392 9.01 -10.63 3.82
N PRO A 393 9.26 -10.08 2.62
CA PRO A 393 8.20 -9.74 1.68
C PRO A 393 7.24 -10.92 1.43
N PRO A 394 5.92 -10.65 1.30
CA PRO A 394 4.90 -11.71 1.19
C PRO A 394 4.93 -12.46 -0.15
N ASP A 395 5.59 -11.95 -1.18
CA ASP A 395 5.58 -12.50 -2.55
C ASP A 395 6.58 -13.64 -2.71
N ARG A 396 6.32 -14.76 -2.13
CA ARG A 396 7.23 -15.92 -2.17
C ARG A 396 7.63 -16.36 -3.59
N LYS A 397 6.75 -16.16 -4.58
CA LYS A 397 7.00 -16.63 -5.96
C LYS A 397 8.12 -15.88 -6.68
N MET A 398 8.36 -14.63 -6.34
CA MET A 398 9.40 -13.80 -6.99
C MET A 398 10.81 -14.10 -6.48
N TYR A 399 10.95 -14.82 -5.38
CA TYR A 399 12.20 -14.92 -4.63
C TYR A 399 12.75 -16.35 -4.51
N LYS A 400 12.38 -17.24 -5.41
CA LYS A 400 12.96 -18.58 -5.52
C LYS A 400 14.43 -18.62 -5.93
N ALA A 401 15.15 -17.51 -5.81
CA ALA A 401 16.49 -17.31 -6.37
C ALA A 401 17.60 -18.12 -5.68
N LEU A 402 17.33 -18.82 -4.58
CA LEU A 402 18.32 -19.61 -3.84
C LEU A 402 18.06 -21.13 -3.84
N GLY A 403 17.39 -21.64 -4.85
CA GLY A 403 17.07 -23.07 -4.97
C GLY A 403 15.75 -23.46 -4.28
N ASP A 404 15.52 -24.76 -4.11
CA ASP A 404 14.27 -25.31 -3.58
C ASP A 404 14.06 -25.11 -2.07
N THR A 405 14.84 -24.24 -1.43
CA THR A 405 14.77 -24.00 0.01
C THR A 405 13.59 -23.08 0.32
N VAL A 406 12.71 -23.48 1.18
CA VAL A 406 11.69 -22.62 1.77
C VAL A 406 12.42 -21.58 2.62
N LEU A 407 12.27 -20.30 2.27
CA LEU A 407 12.90 -19.21 3.00
C LEU A 407 12.06 -18.87 4.24
N PRO A 408 12.69 -18.59 5.39
CA PRO A 408 11.98 -18.20 6.59
C PRO A 408 11.28 -16.85 6.37
N ASP A 409 10.12 -16.66 7.02
CA ASP A 409 9.29 -15.47 6.88
C ASP A 409 9.63 -14.38 7.89
N LEU A 410 10.13 -14.75 9.05
CA LEU A 410 10.45 -13.88 10.18
C LEU A 410 11.89 -14.05 10.64
N ALA A 411 12.48 -13.00 11.17
CA ALA A 411 13.76 -13.05 11.84
C ALA A 411 13.78 -12.10 13.05
N VAL A 412 14.53 -12.50 14.08
CA VAL A 412 14.91 -11.63 15.20
C VAL A 412 16.41 -11.75 15.43
N ARG A 413 17.06 -10.62 15.71
CA ARG A 413 18.42 -10.57 16.25
C ARG A 413 18.38 -9.94 17.63
N ASP A 414 18.94 -10.61 18.62
CA ASP A 414 19.12 -10.12 19.98
C ASP A 414 20.55 -10.44 20.44
N GLY A 415 21.38 -9.41 20.58
CA GLY A 415 22.81 -9.57 20.80
C GLY A 415 23.47 -10.39 19.70
N ASN A 416 24.10 -11.53 20.07
CA ASN A 416 24.75 -12.44 19.12
C ASN A 416 23.80 -13.51 18.56
N TRP A 417 22.60 -13.64 19.13
CA TRP A 417 21.63 -14.63 18.69
C TRP A 417 20.80 -14.12 17.53
N LYS A 418 20.62 -14.98 16.53
CA LYS A 418 19.67 -14.76 15.45
C LYS A 418 18.78 -15.96 15.28
N LEU A 419 17.47 -15.73 15.33
CA LEU A 419 16.46 -16.75 15.10
C LEU A 419 15.64 -16.38 13.87
N LEU A 420 15.38 -17.38 13.03
CA LEU A 420 14.48 -17.29 11.89
C LEU A 420 13.42 -18.38 12.01
N CYS A 421 12.19 -18.07 11.57
CA CYS A 421 11.08 -19.04 11.53
C CYS A 421 10.04 -18.64 10.48
N ASP A 422 9.05 -19.49 10.28
CA ASP A 422 7.85 -19.16 9.51
C ASP A 422 6.89 -18.31 10.34
N TYR A 423 5.82 -17.77 9.72
CA TYR A 423 4.82 -16.90 10.40
C TYR A 423 4.15 -17.56 11.61
N ASP A 424 4.02 -18.89 11.60
CA ASP A 424 3.44 -19.69 12.69
C ASP A 424 4.45 -20.12 13.76
N GLY A 425 5.69 -19.66 13.67
CA GLY A 425 6.77 -20.01 14.57
C GLY A 425 7.34 -21.42 14.35
N GLN A 426 7.06 -22.05 13.21
CA GLN A 426 7.64 -23.35 12.84
C GLN A 426 8.94 -23.17 12.03
N ASN A 427 9.60 -24.28 11.70
CA ASN A 427 10.83 -24.33 10.91
C ASN A 427 11.96 -23.44 11.46
N ILE A 428 12.13 -23.48 12.78
CA ILE A 428 13.06 -22.60 13.51
C ILE A 428 14.51 -22.88 13.13
N GLN A 429 15.24 -21.81 12.82
CA GLN A 429 16.68 -21.78 12.67
C GLN A 429 17.25 -20.83 13.72
N LEU A 430 18.27 -21.24 14.46
CA LEU A 430 18.96 -20.44 15.48
C LEU A 430 20.46 -20.44 15.20
N PHE A 431 21.07 -19.24 15.24
CA PHE A 431 22.50 -19.04 14.99
C PHE A 431 23.14 -18.19 16.07
N ASP A 432 24.38 -18.47 16.42
CA ASP A 432 25.28 -17.59 17.20
C ASP A 432 26.17 -16.84 16.20
N LEU A 433 25.82 -15.61 15.86
CA LEU A 433 26.51 -14.81 14.82
C LEU A 433 27.95 -14.45 15.19
N GLN A 434 28.35 -14.52 16.45
CA GLN A 434 29.74 -14.34 16.85
C GLN A 434 30.59 -15.54 16.41
N LYS A 435 30.06 -16.76 16.44
CA LYS A 435 30.76 -17.98 16.07
C LYS A 435 30.51 -18.40 14.64
N ASP A 436 29.30 -18.12 14.15
CA ASP A 436 28.81 -18.52 12.82
C ASP A 436 28.14 -17.32 12.11
N PRO A 437 28.90 -16.31 11.71
CA PRO A 437 28.35 -15.15 11.01
C PRO A 437 27.79 -15.50 9.62
N GLY A 438 28.14 -16.67 9.10
CA GLY A 438 27.64 -17.19 7.81
C GLY A 438 26.39 -18.03 7.91
N GLU A 439 25.79 -18.18 9.10
CA GLU A 439 24.52 -18.89 9.33
C GLU A 439 24.48 -20.31 8.71
N LYS A 440 25.59 -21.05 8.91
CA LYS A 440 25.80 -22.39 8.32
C LYS A 440 25.26 -23.52 9.19
N ASN A 441 25.28 -23.35 10.52
CA ASN A 441 24.98 -24.39 11.48
C ASN A 441 23.75 -24.02 12.33
N ASN A 442 22.61 -24.63 12.04
CA ASN A 442 21.40 -24.44 12.86
C ASN A 442 21.57 -25.18 14.22
N ILE A 443 21.64 -24.40 15.31
CA ILE A 443 21.82 -24.88 16.68
C ILE A 443 20.53 -24.79 17.52
N ALA A 444 19.38 -24.71 16.90
CA ALA A 444 18.08 -24.57 17.58
C ALA A 444 17.76 -25.76 18.52
N ALA A 445 18.27 -26.95 18.22
CA ALA A 445 18.09 -28.12 19.07
C ALA A 445 18.90 -28.07 20.39
N ASP A 446 20.06 -27.40 20.37
CA ASP A 446 21.00 -27.35 21.49
C ASP A 446 20.67 -26.25 22.50
N PHE A 447 19.88 -25.20 22.09
CA PHE A 447 19.60 -24.02 22.90
C PHE A 447 18.09 -23.77 23.06
N GLU A 448 17.38 -24.76 23.64
CA GLU A 448 15.91 -24.75 23.76
C GLU A 448 15.36 -23.48 24.43
N LYS A 449 15.98 -23.01 25.53
CA LYS A 449 15.51 -21.82 26.26
C LYS A 449 15.64 -20.55 25.41
N VAL A 450 16.76 -20.36 24.73
CA VAL A 450 17.00 -19.20 23.84
C VAL A 450 16.03 -19.26 22.67
N ARG A 451 15.91 -20.44 22.04
CA ARG A 451 14.96 -20.68 20.95
C ARG A 451 13.54 -20.31 21.33
N ALA A 452 13.04 -20.83 22.46
CA ALA A 452 11.67 -20.59 22.91
C ALA A 452 11.42 -19.11 23.23
N HIS A 453 12.39 -18.45 23.86
CA HIS A 453 12.31 -17.02 24.20
C HIS A 453 12.24 -16.15 22.95
N LEU A 454 13.20 -16.29 22.03
CA LEU A 454 13.27 -15.49 20.81
C LEU A 454 12.11 -15.77 19.86
N CYS A 455 11.68 -17.04 19.73
CA CYS A 455 10.52 -17.38 18.90
C CYS A 455 9.25 -16.71 19.44
N LYS A 456 9.02 -16.75 20.75
CA LYS A 456 7.88 -16.08 21.38
C LYS A 456 7.90 -14.56 21.15
N GLN A 457 9.05 -13.91 21.34
CA GLN A 457 9.20 -12.48 21.09
C GLN A 457 8.91 -12.14 19.62
N LEU A 458 9.47 -12.91 18.70
CA LEU A 458 9.35 -12.69 17.26
C LEU A 458 7.90 -12.84 16.77
N VAL A 459 7.21 -13.89 17.20
CA VAL A 459 5.79 -14.10 16.86
C VAL A 459 4.92 -13.02 17.47
N SER A 460 5.15 -12.65 18.75
CA SER A 460 4.40 -11.54 19.39
C SER A 460 4.62 -10.20 18.68
N TRP A 461 5.84 -9.90 18.23
CA TRP A 461 6.11 -8.71 17.40
C TRP A 461 5.37 -8.78 16.07
N HIS A 462 5.41 -9.91 15.39
CA HIS A 462 4.71 -10.11 14.12
C HIS A 462 3.20 -9.89 14.25
N GLU A 463 2.59 -10.43 15.30
CA GLU A 463 1.17 -10.31 15.58
C GLU A 463 0.75 -8.90 16.02
N SER A 464 1.68 -8.09 16.55
CA SER A 464 1.43 -6.71 16.97
C SER A 464 1.37 -5.72 15.80
N LEU A 465 1.82 -6.11 14.62
CA LEU A 465 1.91 -5.25 13.44
C LEU A 465 0.85 -5.61 12.40
N PRO A 466 0.44 -4.65 11.56
CA PRO A 466 -0.47 -4.94 10.45
C PRO A 466 0.08 -6.06 9.55
N ALA A 467 -0.79 -6.93 9.11
CA ALA A 467 -0.45 -7.91 8.09
C ALA A 467 -0.32 -7.22 6.72
N ASP A 468 0.64 -7.68 5.91
CA ASP A 468 0.97 -7.09 4.61
C ASP A 468 1.14 -8.13 3.49
N ASN A 469 0.70 -9.37 3.73
CA ASN A 469 0.75 -10.45 2.75
C ASN A 469 -0.54 -10.60 1.93
N GLY A 470 -1.27 -9.53 1.70
CA GLY A 470 -2.53 -9.47 0.95
C GLY A 470 -3.65 -10.29 1.60
N GLN A 471 -3.49 -11.58 1.62
CA GLN A 471 -4.50 -12.49 2.19
C GLN A 471 -4.69 -12.26 3.70
N ALA A 472 -3.62 -12.12 4.46
CA ALA A 472 -3.72 -11.87 5.90
C ALA A 472 -4.24 -10.47 6.21
N LEU A 473 -3.88 -9.47 5.40
CA LEU A 473 -4.38 -8.09 5.56
C LEU A 473 -5.87 -8.01 5.28
N ALA A 474 -6.32 -8.58 4.17
CA ALA A 474 -7.73 -8.68 3.86
C ALA A 474 -8.50 -9.39 4.98
N HIS A 475 -7.92 -10.45 5.54
CA HIS A 475 -8.51 -11.18 6.64
C HIS A 475 -8.58 -10.35 7.94
N GLN A 476 -7.53 -9.59 8.28
CA GLN A 476 -7.53 -8.74 9.50
C GLN A 476 -8.50 -7.56 9.38
N ASP A 477 -8.53 -6.89 8.23
CA ASP A 477 -9.49 -5.80 8.01
C ASP A 477 -10.92 -6.33 7.97
N MET A 478 -11.12 -7.50 7.40
CA MET A 478 -12.41 -8.19 7.44
C MET A 478 -12.78 -8.68 8.84
N GLN A 479 -11.80 -9.13 9.66
CA GLN A 479 -12.08 -9.50 11.06
C GLN A 479 -12.46 -8.29 11.92
N LYS A 480 -11.97 -7.09 11.63
CA LYS A 480 -12.46 -5.86 12.28
C LYS A 480 -13.87 -5.48 11.80
N ALA A 481 -14.19 -5.84 10.57
CA ALA A 481 -15.49 -5.65 9.97
C ALA A 481 -16.46 -6.82 10.25
N GLN A 482 -15.91 -8.00 10.58
CA GLN A 482 -16.71 -9.19 10.90
C GLN A 482 -17.07 -9.24 12.37
N VAL A 483 -18.32 -9.32 12.62
CA VAL A 483 -18.86 -9.78 13.90
C VAL A 483 -18.96 -11.31 13.81
N GLY A 484 -17.85 -12.01 14.06
CA GLY A 484 -17.84 -13.48 14.13
C GLY A 484 -16.99 -14.21 13.10
N PRO A 485 -16.92 -15.56 13.12
CA PRO A 485 -16.18 -16.39 12.17
C PRO A 485 -16.66 -16.22 10.73
N ALA A 486 -15.82 -16.51 9.74
CA ALA A 486 -16.03 -16.23 8.31
C ALA A 486 -17.35 -16.77 7.72
N ASN A 487 -17.98 -17.74 8.36
CA ASN A 487 -19.22 -18.37 7.94
C ASN A 487 -20.37 -18.19 8.97
N VAL A 488 -20.17 -17.42 10.02
CA VAL A 488 -21.25 -17.03 10.92
C VAL A 488 -21.79 -15.72 10.41
N THR A 489 -22.94 -15.79 9.79
CA THR A 489 -23.50 -14.65 9.11
C THR A 489 -24.20 -13.68 10.04
N GLY A 490 -24.77 -14.14 11.15
CA GLY A 490 -25.72 -13.34 11.92
C GLY A 490 -27.04 -13.11 11.19
N TYR A 491 -27.07 -13.31 9.88
CA TYR A 491 -28.24 -13.25 9.02
C TYR A 491 -28.42 -14.56 8.26
N SER A 492 -29.66 -14.98 8.05
CA SER A 492 -29.98 -15.97 7.02
C SER A 492 -29.99 -15.31 5.65
N LEU A 493 -29.54 -16.02 4.64
CA LEU A 493 -29.49 -15.50 3.28
C LEU A 493 -29.82 -16.56 2.22
N ILE A 494 -30.35 -16.11 1.10
CA ILE A 494 -30.46 -16.90 -0.12
C ILE A 494 -29.68 -16.18 -1.18
N ALA A 495 -28.69 -16.85 -1.79
CA ALA A 495 -27.84 -16.26 -2.79
C ALA A 495 -27.59 -17.21 -3.96
N ALA A 496 -27.21 -16.63 -5.08
CA ALA A 496 -26.92 -17.40 -6.28
C ALA A 496 -25.62 -16.95 -6.96
N ASP A 497 -24.88 -17.93 -7.47
CA ASP A 497 -23.61 -17.72 -8.19
C ASP A 497 -23.60 -18.39 -9.55
N GLY A 498 -23.36 -17.58 -10.58
CA GLY A 498 -23.34 -18.04 -11.97
C GLY A 498 -22.10 -18.86 -12.33
N SER A 499 -20.96 -18.64 -11.66
CA SER A 499 -19.71 -19.36 -11.96
C SER A 499 -19.69 -20.78 -11.41
N LYS A 500 -20.30 -21.00 -10.25
CA LYS A 500 -20.48 -22.33 -9.64
C LYS A 500 -21.83 -22.94 -9.93
N LYS A 501 -22.70 -22.20 -10.61
CA LYS A 501 -24.07 -22.64 -10.94
C LYS A 501 -24.83 -23.08 -9.69
N THR A 502 -24.75 -22.31 -8.62
CA THR A 502 -25.29 -22.65 -7.31
C THR A 502 -26.29 -21.60 -6.86
N LEU A 503 -27.48 -22.04 -6.50
CA LEU A 503 -28.47 -21.30 -5.71
C LEU A 503 -28.56 -21.99 -4.35
N ALA A 504 -28.35 -21.28 -3.25
CA ALA A 504 -28.34 -21.87 -1.92
C ALA A 504 -28.97 -20.94 -0.87
N GLU A 505 -29.53 -21.56 0.16
CA GLU A 505 -30.02 -20.93 1.39
C GLU A 505 -29.06 -21.27 2.53
N VAL A 506 -28.59 -20.25 3.23
CA VAL A 506 -27.61 -20.35 4.30
C VAL A 506 -28.24 -19.77 5.58
N ASN A 507 -28.25 -20.57 6.64
CA ASN A 507 -28.72 -20.16 7.95
C ASN A 507 -27.82 -19.12 8.61
N SER A 508 -28.34 -18.45 9.64
CA SER A 508 -27.59 -17.47 10.43
C SER A 508 -26.35 -18.03 11.14
N ASP A 509 -26.26 -19.34 11.33
CA ASP A 509 -25.09 -20.03 11.86
C ASP A 509 -24.04 -20.44 10.77
N GLY A 510 -24.31 -20.09 9.50
CA GLY A 510 -23.48 -20.43 8.36
C GLY A 510 -23.68 -21.83 7.77
N SER A 511 -24.60 -22.63 8.32
CA SER A 511 -24.93 -23.94 7.75
C SER A 511 -25.80 -23.80 6.51
N VAL A 512 -25.58 -24.67 5.51
CA VAL A 512 -26.38 -24.66 4.28
C VAL A 512 -27.69 -25.41 4.54
N ALA A 513 -28.78 -24.67 4.54
CA ALA A 513 -30.13 -25.25 4.74
C ALA A 513 -30.60 -25.99 3.49
N TRP A 514 -30.31 -25.46 2.32
CA TRP A 514 -30.74 -25.98 1.04
C TRP A 514 -29.84 -25.49 -0.09
N LYS A 515 -29.65 -26.30 -1.11
CA LYS A 515 -28.93 -25.90 -2.30
C LYS A 515 -29.37 -26.66 -3.54
N VAL A 516 -29.35 -25.98 -4.71
CA VAL A 516 -29.66 -26.56 -6.02
C VAL A 516 -28.72 -25.99 -7.08
N SER A 517 -28.58 -26.73 -8.18
CA SER A 517 -27.89 -26.18 -9.36
C SER A 517 -28.83 -25.25 -10.12
N CYS A 518 -28.36 -24.09 -10.52
CA CYS A 518 -29.09 -23.12 -11.35
C CYS A 518 -28.29 -22.74 -12.61
N GLY A 519 -29.01 -22.17 -13.59
CA GLY A 519 -28.38 -21.61 -14.80
C GLY A 519 -27.82 -20.21 -14.56
N ALA A 520 -27.81 -19.37 -15.61
CA ALA A 520 -27.50 -17.95 -15.48
C ALA A 520 -28.56 -17.30 -14.59
N ILE A 521 -28.13 -16.42 -13.68
CA ILE A 521 -29.01 -15.77 -12.70
C ILE A 521 -28.55 -14.35 -12.45
N HIS A 522 -29.49 -13.39 -12.44
CA HIS A 522 -29.25 -11.98 -12.22
C HIS A 522 -30.25 -11.35 -11.25
N ASP A 523 -31.38 -12.01 -11.03
CA ASP A 523 -32.42 -11.56 -10.08
C ASP A 523 -33.02 -12.71 -9.29
N LEU A 524 -33.42 -12.42 -8.04
CA LEU A 524 -33.86 -13.38 -7.04
C LEU A 524 -34.73 -12.67 -6.00
N HIS A 525 -35.88 -13.23 -5.66
CA HIS A 525 -36.81 -12.70 -4.66
C HIS A 525 -37.33 -13.78 -3.71
N LEU A 526 -37.26 -13.53 -2.42
CA LEU A 526 -38.05 -14.22 -1.42
C LEU A 526 -39.40 -13.46 -1.30
N LEU A 527 -40.47 -14.12 -1.65
CA LEU A 527 -41.82 -13.52 -1.63
C LEU A 527 -42.43 -13.55 -0.21
N PRO A 528 -43.38 -12.66 0.12
CA PRO A 528 -44.00 -12.61 1.45
C PRO A 528 -44.67 -13.91 1.89
N ASN A 529 -45.05 -14.76 0.96
CA ASN A 529 -45.59 -16.09 1.23
C ASN A 529 -44.53 -17.17 1.44
N GLY A 530 -43.24 -16.80 1.50
CA GLY A 530 -42.08 -17.71 1.64
C GLY A 530 -41.72 -18.47 0.36
N HIS A 531 -42.34 -18.17 -0.77
CA HIS A 531 -41.94 -18.71 -2.06
C HIS A 531 -40.68 -18.02 -2.59
N LEU A 532 -39.91 -18.75 -3.39
CA LEU A 532 -38.71 -18.26 -4.01
C LEU A 532 -38.91 -18.04 -5.51
N LEU A 533 -38.81 -16.80 -5.98
CA LEU A 533 -38.91 -16.44 -7.39
C LEU A 533 -37.48 -16.12 -7.89
N TYR A 534 -37.00 -16.85 -8.90
CA TYR A 534 -35.62 -16.72 -9.38
C TYR A 534 -35.47 -16.99 -10.88
N GLN A 535 -34.44 -16.46 -11.47
CA GLN A 535 -34.05 -16.76 -12.84
C GLN A 535 -33.29 -18.10 -12.91
N ASP A 536 -33.63 -18.97 -13.87
CA ASP A 536 -32.89 -20.20 -14.17
C ASP A 536 -32.52 -20.28 -15.64
N GLY A 537 -31.31 -19.82 -15.97
CA GLY A 537 -30.87 -19.63 -17.33
C GLY A 537 -31.30 -18.29 -17.91
N TRP A 538 -31.04 -18.09 -19.20
CA TRP A 538 -31.21 -16.77 -19.82
C TRP A 538 -32.66 -16.38 -20.11
N THR A 539 -33.58 -17.36 -20.19
CA THR A 539 -34.95 -17.13 -20.66
C THR A 539 -36.03 -17.55 -19.68
N HIS A 540 -35.70 -18.24 -18.60
CA HIS A 540 -36.67 -18.80 -17.68
C HIS A 540 -36.68 -18.09 -16.32
N ILE A 541 -37.88 -17.90 -15.78
CA ILE A 541 -38.14 -17.50 -14.40
C ILE A 541 -38.94 -18.61 -13.74
N ILE A 542 -38.58 -19.02 -12.55
CA ILE A 542 -39.20 -20.12 -11.80
C ILE A 542 -39.63 -19.62 -10.44
N GLU A 543 -40.81 -20.02 -10.00
CA GLU A 543 -41.27 -19.87 -8.62
C GLU A 543 -41.31 -21.23 -7.93
N LEU A 544 -40.67 -21.33 -6.78
CA LEU A 544 -40.69 -22.47 -5.87
C LEU A 544 -41.51 -22.13 -4.63
N ASP A 545 -42.32 -23.08 -4.18
CA ASP A 545 -43.03 -22.97 -2.89
C ASP A 545 -42.08 -23.11 -1.69
N GLN A 546 -42.61 -23.03 -0.45
CA GLN A 546 -41.84 -23.22 0.78
C GLN A 546 -41.17 -24.60 0.89
N ARG A 547 -41.70 -25.61 0.17
CA ARG A 547 -41.10 -26.96 0.08
C ARG A 547 -40.13 -27.09 -1.06
N ARG A 548 -39.81 -25.96 -1.73
CA ARG A 548 -38.92 -25.90 -2.89
C ARG A 548 -39.44 -26.72 -4.09
N GLN A 549 -40.78 -26.85 -4.24
CA GLN A 549 -41.42 -27.43 -5.42
C GLN A 549 -41.79 -26.33 -6.40
N LYS A 550 -41.58 -26.55 -7.71
CA LYS A 550 -41.96 -25.60 -8.74
C LYS A 550 -43.50 -25.45 -8.80
N VAL A 551 -43.98 -24.22 -8.66
CA VAL A 551 -45.40 -23.87 -8.67
C VAL A 551 -45.78 -22.94 -9.82
N TRP A 552 -44.82 -22.24 -10.40
CA TRP A 552 -45.02 -21.36 -11.55
C TRP A 552 -43.73 -21.22 -12.34
N GLU A 553 -43.87 -21.00 -13.66
CA GLU A 553 -42.71 -20.67 -14.52
C GLU A 553 -43.11 -19.74 -15.67
N TYR A 554 -42.17 -19.00 -16.18
CA TYR A 554 -42.23 -18.19 -17.39
C TYR A 554 -41.06 -18.51 -18.30
N ASP A 555 -41.36 -18.72 -19.61
CA ASP A 555 -40.36 -18.90 -20.65
C ASP A 555 -40.51 -17.79 -21.70
N ALA A 556 -39.52 -16.87 -21.76
CA ALA A 556 -39.53 -15.75 -22.69
C ALA A 556 -39.56 -16.17 -24.16
N THR A 557 -39.14 -17.40 -24.48
CA THR A 557 -39.14 -17.90 -25.87
C THR A 557 -40.53 -18.25 -26.38
N SER A 558 -41.49 -18.49 -25.46
CA SER A 558 -42.88 -18.91 -25.81
C SER A 558 -43.77 -17.76 -26.26
N ASN A 559 -43.42 -16.49 -25.92
CA ASN A 559 -44.29 -15.32 -26.15
C ASN A 559 -44.00 -14.57 -27.44
N GLY A 560 -43.99 -15.27 -28.59
CA GLY A 560 -43.82 -14.68 -29.92
C GLY A 560 -42.35 -14.29 -30.23
N ASN A 561 -41.43 -14.77 -29.45
CA ASN A 561 -39.97 -14.43 -29.51
C ASN A 561 -39.13 -15.55 -30.15
N SER A 562 -39.73 -16.56 -30.75
CA SER A 562 -39.09 -17.81 -31.24
C SER A 562 -37.90 -17.63 -32.17
N ASN A 563 -37.68 -16.44 -32.74
CA ASN A 563 -36.59 -16.12 -33.66
C ASN A 563 -35.71 -14.92 -33.18
N LYS A 564 -35.93 -14.41 -31.95
CA LYS A 564 -35.17 -13.28 -31.42
C LYS A 564 -34.18 -13.76 -30.38
N LYS A 565 -33.00 -13.13 -30.31
CA LYS A 565 -32.15 -13.28 -29.14
C LYS A 565 -32.78 -12.51 -27.99
N ILE A 566 -33.06 -13.20 -26.91
CA ILE A 566 -33.76 -12.66 -25.74
C ILE A 566 -33.11 -13.17 -24.46
N GLU A 567 -32.99 -12.30 -23.49
CA GLU A 567 -32.58 -12.63 -22.13
C GLU A 567 -33.51 -11.92 -21.12
N VAL A 568 -33.71 -12.53 -19.96
CA VAL A 568 -34.56 -12.03 -18.88
C VAL A 568 -33.67 -11.79 -17.66
N HIS A 569 -33.39 -10.54 -17.32
CA HIS A 569 -32.45 -10.21 -16.25
C HIS A 569 -33.11 -9.68 -14.98
N ALA A 570 -34.35 -9.22 -15.08
CA ALA A 570 -35.06 -8.67 -13.92
C ALA A 570 -36.56 -9.01 -13.98
N PHE A 571 -37.16 -9.22 -12.82
CA PHE A 571 -38.57 -9.49 -12.63
C PHE A 571 -38.99 -9.07 -11.22
N GLN A 572 -40.28 -8.96 -11.00
CA GLN A 572 -40.84 -8.63 -9.68
C GLN A 572 -42.30 -9.13 -9.59
N ARG A 573 -42.63 -9.86 -8.52
CA ARG A 573 -44.04 -10.14 -8.19
C ARG A 573 -44.71 -8.86 -7.73
N LEU A 574 -45.83 -8.49 -8.35
CA LEU A 574 -46.59 -7.29 -8.04
C LEU A 574 -47.69 -7.58 -7.00
N ALA A 575 -48.16 -6.53 -6.33
CA ALA A 575 -49.20 -6.65 -5.29
C ALA A 575 -50.54 -7.19 -5.80
N ASN A 576 -50.85 -7.05 -7.08
CA ASN A 576 -52.05 -7.59 -7.72
C ASN A 576 -51.93 -9.09 -8.10
N GLY A 577 -50.77 -9.71 -7.88
CA GLY A 577 -50.49 -11.09 -8.24
C GLY A 577 -49.80 -11.28 -9.59
N ASP A 578 -49.77 -10.27 -10.47
CA ASP A 578 -49.05 -10.32 -11.73
C ASP A 578 -47.53 -10.35 -11.50
N THR A 579 -46.75 -10.78 -12.50
CA THR A 579 -45.34 -10.72 -12.50
C THR A 579 -44.86 -9.71 -13.54
N MET A 580 -44.15 -8.66 -13.10
CA MET A 580 -43.40 -7.79 -13.99
C MET A 580 -42.13 -8.51 -14.47
N ILE A 581 -41.87 -8.51 -15.77
CA ILE A 581 -40.74 -9.19 -16.40
C ILE A 581 -40.11 -8.23 -17.41
N VAL A 582 -38.80 -8.23 -17.48
CA VAL A 582 -38.06 -7.43 -18.46
C VAL A 582 -37.35 -8.32 -19.46
N GLU A 583 -37.64 -8.08 -20.70
CA GLU A 583 -37.04 -8.77 -21.84
C GLU A 583 -35.99 -7.87 -22.52
N SER A 584 -34.74 -8.18 -22.32
CA SER A 584 -33.63 -7.64 -23.11
C SER A 584 -33.62 -8.24 -24.52
N GLY A 585 -33.20 -7.46 -25.52
CA GLY A 585 -33.31 -7.82 -26.93
C GLY A 585 -34.56 -7.25 -27.56
N PRO A 586 -35.78 -7.65 -27.13
CA PRO A 586 -36.99 -6.93 -27.47
C PRO A 586 -37.11 -5.54 -26.86
N ALA A 587 -36.36 -5.26 -25.79
CA ALA A 587 -36.33 -4.00 -25.05
C ALA A 587 -37.71 -3.58 -24.54
N ARG A 588 -38.32 -4.42 -23.69
CA ARG A 588 -39.67 -4.18 -23.17
C ARG A 588 -39.86 -4.70 -21.75
N ILE A 589 -40.78 -4.06 -21.02
CA ILE A 589 -41.32 -4.54 -19.74
C ILE A 589 -42.66 -5.17 -20.06
N LEU A 590 -42.91 -6.35 -19.50
CA LEU A 590 -44.17 -7.04 -19.52
C LEU A 590 -44.73 -7.14 -18.10
N GLU A 591 -46.06 -7.04 -17.93
CA GLU A 591 -46.75 -7.56 -16.75
C GLU A 591 -47.57 -8.78 -17.24
N VAL A 592 -47.37 -9.91 -16.58
CA VAL A 592 -48.03 -11.16 -16.91
C VAL A 592 -48.84 -11.65 -15.71
N ASP A 593 -50.04 -12.17 -15.93
CA ASP A 593 -50.86 -12.75 -14.87
C ASP A 593 -50.39 -14.16 -14.47
N SER A 594 -51.11 -14.78 -13.53
CA SER A 594 -50.77 -16.13 -13.05
C SER A 594 -50.85 -17.22 -14.14
N ASP A 595 -51.61 -17.00 -15.18
CA ASP A 595 -51.79 -17.93 -16.30
C ASP A 595 -50.79 -17.68 -17.45
N GLY A 596 -49.90 -16.68 -17.27
CA GLY A 596 -48.85 -16.30 -18.22
C GLY A 596 -49.36 -15.38 -19.34
N ALA A 597 -50.59 -14.84 -19.27
CA ALA A 597 -51.09 -13.90 -20.26
C ALA A 597 -50.53 -12.48 -20.01
N ILE A 598 -50.12 -11.81 -21.09
CA ILE A 598 -49.57 -10.44 -21.01
C ILE A 598 -50.73 -9.48 -20.73
N THR A 599 -50.72 -8.85 -19.58
CA THR A 599 -51.70 -7.84 -19.14
C THR A 599 -51.24 -6.43 -19.50
N LYS A 600 -49.93 -6.22 -19.64
CA LYS A 600 -49.33 -4.93 -20.00
C LYS A 600 -48.00 -5.09 -20.71
N GLU A 601 -47.73 -4.18 -21.66
CA GLU A 601 -46.45 -4.08 -22.35
C GLU A 601 -46.00 -2.62 -22.41
N ILE A 602 -44.71 -2.37 -22.12
CA ILE A 602 -44.06 -1.05 -22.16
C ILE A 602 -42.77 -1.18 -22.93
N ALA A 603 -42.63 -0.41 -24.00
CA ALA A 603 -41.42 -0.33 -24.77
C ALA A 603 -40.36 0.49 -24.03
N LEU A 604 -39.12 0.04 -24.04
CA LEU A 604 -37.95 0.74 -23.47
C LEU A 604 -37.16 1.46 -24.55
N VAL A 605 -36.56 2.59 -24.19
CA VAL A 605 -35.62 3.35 -25.05
C VAL A 605 -34.23 2.82 -24.82
N ILE A 606 -33.59 2.30 -25.85
CA ILE A 606 -32.22 1.76 -25.85
C ILE A 606 -31.41 2.52 -26.90
N GLU A 607 -30.27 3.09 -26.47
CA GLU A 607 -29.36 3.80 -27.35
C GLU A 607 -28.36 2.85 -28.01
N THR A 608 -27.87 1.87 -27.27
CA THR A 608 -26.87 0.89 -27.73
C THR A 608 -27.43 -0.54 -27.61
N PRO A 609 -28.24 -1.03 -28.57
CA PRO A 609 -28.94 -2.29 -28.44
C PRO A 609 -28.02 -3.50 -28.20
N SER A 610 -28.32 -4.30 -27.19
CA SER A 610 -27.62 -5.54 -26.83
C SER A 610 -28.55 -6.46 -26.05
N HIS A 611 -28.92 -7.59 -26.61
CA HIS A 611 -29.77 -8.56 -25.91
C HIS A 611 -29.22 -9.01 -24.55
N HIS A 612 -27.91 -8.85 -24.31
CA HIS A 612 -27.25 -9.23 -23.09
C HIS A 612 -27.14 -8.07 -22.06
N SER A 613 -27.21 -6.82 -22.50
CA SER A 613 -26.91 -5.65 -21.63
C SER A 613 -27.85 -4.45 -21.86
N ASP A 614 -29.00 -4.64 -22.52
CA ASP A 614 -30.01 -3.57 -22.64
C ASP A 614 -30.56 -3.16 -21.28
N THR A 615 -30.76 -4.13 -20.40
CA THR A 615 -31.31 -3.93 -19.06
C THR A 615 -30.68 -4.92 -18.07
N ARG A 616 -30.44 -4.49 -16.83
CA ARG A 616 -29.96 -5.39 -15.77
C ARG A 616 -30.91 -5.46 -14.58
N ASN A 617 -31.54 -4.35 -14.23
CA ASN A 617 -32.46 -4.32 -13.10
C ASN A 617 -33.64 -3.42 -13.42
N VAL A 618 -34.82 -3.86 -13.03
CA VAL A 618 -36.05 -3.06 -13.09
C VAL A 618 -36.84 -3.26 -11.81
N ARG A 619 -37.32 -2.16 -11.29
CA ARG A 619 -38.20 -2.16 -10.12
C ARG A 619 -39.42 -1.26 -10.36
N LYS A 620 -40.62 -1.75 -10.07
CA LYS A 620 -41.82 -0.92 -10.06
C LYS A 620 -41.83 -0.11 -8.77
N THR A 621 -41.90 1.21 -8.89
CA THR A 621 -41.91 2.12 -7.75
C THR A 621 -43.27 2.14 -7.04
N ALA A 622 -43.34 2.70 -5.83
CA ALA A 622 -44.59 2.90 -5.12
C ALA A 622 -45.57 3.84 -5.87
N ALA A 623 -45.03 4.71 -6.74
CA ALA A 623 -45.84 5.57 -7.61
C ALA A 623 -46.41 4.84 -8.85
N GLY A 624 -46.08 3.56 -9.04
CA GLY A 624 -46.46 2.74 -10.17
C GLY A 624 -45.67 2.93 -11.44
N THR A 625 -44.59 3.72 -11.39
CA THR A 625 -43.60 3.92 -12.46
C THR A 625 -42.56 2.79 -12.49
N TYR A 626 -41.70 2.74 -13.51
CA TYR A 626 -40.71 1.68 -13.67
C TYR A 626 -39.31 2.30 -13.69
N LEU A 627 -38.48 1.96 -12.71
CA LEU A 627 -37.10 2.37 -12.61
C LEU A 627 -36.18 1.31 -13.23
N VAL A 628 -35.45 1.66 -14.27
CA VAL A 628 -34.69 0.74 -15.13
C VAL A 628 -33.22 1.10 -15.13
N ALA A 629 -32.36 0.14 -14.84
CA ALA A 629 -30.91 0.25 -15.03
C ALA A 629 -30.53 -0.30 -16.42
N HIS A 630 -30.14 0.60 -17.32
CA HIS A 630 -29.66 0.29 -18.68
C HIS A 630 -28.14 0.13 -18.66
N GLU A 631 -27.67 -1.11 -18.57
CA GLU A 631 -26.24 -1.40 -18.37
C GLU A 631 -25.37 -0.82 -19.48
N LYS A 632 -25.70 -1.14 -20.74
CA LYS A 632 -24.89 -0.77 -21.90
C LYS A 632 -24.92 0.73 -22.19
N ASP A 633 -26.03 1.38 -21.91
CA ASP A 633 -26.19 2.83 -22.08
C ASP A 633 -25.57 3.62 -20.90
N GLY A 634 -25.25 2.97 -19.77
CA GLY A 634 -24.70 3.63 -18.58
C GLY A 634 -25.66 4.59 -17.87
N VAL A 635 -26.98 4.35 -17.99
CA VAL A 635 -28.02 5.28 -17.53
C VAL A 635 -29.10 4.57 -16.72
N VAL A 636 -29.63 5.26 -15.71
CA VAL A 636 -30.85 4.86 -15.00
C VAL A 636 -32.00 5.72 -15.50
N ARG A 637 -33.07 5.10 -16.00
CA ARG A 637 -34.27 5.78 -16.49
C ARG A 637 -35.50 5.39 -15.71
N GLU A 638 -36.37 6.34 -15.41
CA GLU A 638 -37.68 6.09 -14.85
C GLU A 638 -38.74 6.34 -15.93
N TYR A 639 -39.59 5.32 -16.16
CA TYR A 639 -40.67 5.37 -17.14
C TYR A 639 -42.02 5.47 -16.44
N ASP A 640 -42.90 6.27 -16.96
CA ASP A 640 -44.30 6.26 -16.56
C ASP A 640 -45.03 5.02 -17.10
N THR A 641 -46.31 4.87 -16.75
CA THR A 641 -47.13 3.74 -17.19
C THR A 641 -47.48 3.72 -18.69
N ALA A 642 -47.13 4.79 -19.41
CA ALA A 642 -47.25 4.89 -20.87
C ALA A 642 -45.92 4.70 -21.61
N GLY A 643 -44.83 4.44 -20.88
CA GLY A 643 -43.48 4.25 -21.45
C GLY A 643 -42.70 5.53 -21.74
N LYS A 644 -43.19 6.68 -21.21
CA LYS A 644 -42.48 7.95 -21.34
C LYS A 644 -41.43 8.06 -20.23
N ILE A 645 -40.21 8.46 -20.60
CA ILE A 645 -39.15 8.79 -19.64
C ILE A 645 -39.55 10.05 -18.88
N ILE A 646 -39.61 9.96 -17.55
CA ILE A 646 -39.95 11.06 -16.63
C ILE A 646 -38.78 11.51 -15.79
N TRP A 647 -37.74 10.66 -15.67
CA TRP A 647 -36.46 10.97 -15.01
C TRP A 647 -35.37 10.06 -15.60
N GLU A 648 -34.15 10.59 -15.68
CA GLU A 648 -32.97 9.82 -16.06
C GLU A 648 -31.73 10.34 -15.37
N PHE A 649 -30.72 9.47 -15.19
CA PHE A 649 -29.44 9.82 -14.58
C PHE A 649 -28.32 9.03 -15.26
N ASP A 650 -27.39 9.75 -15.92
CA ASP A 650 -26.17 9.18 -16.50
C ASP A 650 -25.17 8.88 -15.39
N VAL A 651 -24.65 7.66 -15.34
CA VAL A 651 -23.67 7.25 -14.34
C VAL A 651 -22.33 7.92 -14.68
N PRO A 652 -21.80 8.79 -13.79
CA PRO A 652 -20.60 9.55 -14.12
C PRO A 652 -19.34 8.70 -14.04
N LEU A 653 -18.43 8.89 -15.00
CA LEU A 653 -17.10 8.27 -15.01
C LEU A 653 -16.11 8.95 -14.04
N PHE A 654 -16.50 10.03 -13.37
CA PHE A 654 -15.66 10.81 -12.44
C PHE A 654 -14.27 11.18 -13.01
N GLY A 655 -14.20 11.43 -14.32
CA GLY A 655 -12.95 11.77 -15.01
C GLY A 655 -12.01 10.60 -15.32
N LYS A 656 -12.38 9.37 -14.94
CA LYS A 656 -11.62 8.16 -15.24
C LYS A 656 -11.88 7.67 -16.66
N GLN A 657 -10.89 7.00 -17.26
CA GLN A 657 -11.06 6.40 -18.59
C GLN A 657 -11.64 4.99 -18.47
N PRO A 658 -12.62 4.60 -19.29
CA PRO A 658 -13.17 3.25 -19.29
C PRO A 658 -12.10 2.19 -19.61
N LYS A 659 -12.17 1.07 -18.90
CA LYS A 659 -11.32 -0.11 -19.08
C LYS A 659 -12.20 -1.36 -19.02
N SER A 660 -12.22 -2.14 -20.08
CA SER A 660 -13.04 -3.35 -20.16
C SER A 660 -12.66 -4.42 -19.13
N GLY A 661 -13.61 -5.24 -18.71
CA GLY A 661 -13.43 -6.32 -17.74
C GLY A 661 -14.55 -6.32 -16.69
N HIS A 662 -14.50 -7.30 -15.76
CA HIS A 662 -15.46 -7.44 -14.66
C HIS A 662 -14.80 -7.32 -13.28
N GLY A 663 -13.48 -7.50 -13.19
CA GLY A 663 -12.75 -7.45 -11.94
C GLY A 663 -12.44 -6.03 -11.47
N PRO A 664 -11.78 -5.89 -10.32
CA PRO A 664 -11.46 -4.57 -9.73
C PRO A 664 -10.59 -3.68 -10.62
N GLU A 665 -9.91 -4.25 -11.60
CA GLU A 665 -9.07 -3.55 -12.58
C GLU A 665 -9.84 -2.92 -13.74
N ALA A 666 -11.09 -3.32 -13.95
CA ALA A 666 -11.99 -2.74 -14.95
C ALA A 666 -12.54 -1.40 -14.44
N PHE A 667 -13.09 -0.58 -15.32
CA PHE A 667 -13.81 0.62 -14.95
C PHE A 667 -14.72 1.08 -16.08
N GLY A 668 -15.89 1.59 -15.76
CA GLY A 668 -16.85 2.09 -16.74
C GLY A 668 -18.10 2.67 -16.07
N ASP A 669 -19.10 2.92 -16.88
CA ASP A 669 -20.42 3.43 -16.51
C ASP A 669 -21.54 2.39 -16.59
N GLN A 670 -21.19 1.13 -16.78
CA GLN A 670 -22.15 0.03 -16.89
C GLN A 670 -22.93 -0.16 -15.58
N VAL A 671 -24.07 0.50 -15.47
CA VAL A 671 -24.93 0.44 -14.28
C VAL A 671 -25.61 -0.92 -14.14
N TYR A 672 -25.70 -1.43 -12.91
CA TYR A 672 -26.31 -2.75 -12.69
C TYR A 672 -27.67 -2.68 -12.01
N SER A 673 -27.86 -1.86 -10.99
CA SER A 673 -29.13 -1.79 -10.24
C SER A 673 -29.48 -0.38 -9.81
N ALA A 674 -30.78 -0.15 -9.65
CA ALA A 674 -31.31 1.08 -9.09
C ALA A 674 -32.57 0.82 -8.25
N VAL A 675 -32.67 1.46 -7.10
CA VAL A 675 -33.79 1.35 -6.17
C VAL A 675 -34.24 2.74 -5.73
N ARG A 676 -35.55 3.02 -5.85
CA ARG A 676 -36.15 4.24 -5.32
C ARG A 676 -36.30 4.14 -3.80
N LEU A 677 -35.74 5.05 -3.05
CA LEU A 677 -35.82 5.12 -1.60
C LEU A 677 -37.11 5.81 -1.13
N LYS A 678 -37.49 5.63 0.14
CA LYS A 678 -38.70 6.21 0.74
C LYS A 678 -38.73 7.74 0.73
N ASP A 679 -37.53 8.39 0.77
CA ASP A 679 -37.35 9.83 0.74
C ASP A 679 -37.36 10.44 -0.69
N GLY A 680 -37.48 9.58 -1.71
CA GLY A 680 -37.50 9.97 -3.13
C GLY A 680 -36.12 9.92 -3.79
N ASN A 681 -35.01 9.74 -3.05
CA ASN A 681 -33.68 9.52 -3.63
C ASN A 681 -33.60 8.17 -4.36
N THR A 682 -32.61 8.00 -5.22
CA THR A 682 -32.33 6.76 -5.94
C THR A 682 -31.00 6.19 -5.48
N LEU A 683 -30.98 4.98 -4.97
CA LEU A 683 -29.78 4.23 -4.66
C LEU A 683 -29.37 3.42 -5.91
N ILE A 684 -28.11 3.57 -6.36
CA ILE A 684 -27.62 3.01 -7.62
C ILE A 684 -26.37 2.16 -7.36
N GLY A 685 -26.40 0.91 -7.81
CA GLY A 685 -25.20 0.05 -7.91
C GLY A 685 -24.59 0.18 -9.30
N THR A 686 -23.37 0.74 -9.36
CA THR A 686 -22.77 1.20 -10.62
C THR A 686 -22.07 0.10 -11.42
N GLY A 687 -22.26 -1.19 -11.07
CA GLY A 687 -21.59 -2.27 -11.81
C GLY A 687 -20.07 -2.07 -11.87
N ASN A 688 -19.51 -1.94 -13.08
CA ASN A 688 -18.07 -1.71 -13.26
C ASN A 688 -17.60 -0.28 -12.93
N GLY A 689 -18.47 0.60 -12.43
CA GLY A 689 -18.09 1.86 -11.79
C GLY A 689 -17.59 1.65 -10.36
N HIS A 690 -17.73 0.42 -9.81
CA HIS A 690 -17.23 -0.03 -8.51
C HIS A 690 -17.71 0.83 -7.32
N SER A 691 -18.91 1.36 -7.40
CA SER A 691 -19.42 2.27 -6.38
C SER A 691 -20.93 2.10 -6.15
N VAL A 692 -21.38 2.63 -5.03
CA VAL A 692 -22.81 2.87 -4.76
C VAL A 692 -23.04 4.37 -4.71
N LEU A 693 -24.06 4.86 -5.41
CA LEU A 693 -24.44 6.27 -5.41
C LEU A 693 -25.84 6.42 -4.82
N GLU A 694 -26.05 7.47 -4.03
CA GLU A 694 -27.39 7.95 -3.68
C GLU A 694 -27.61 9.29 -4.37
N VAL A 695 -28.66 9.36 -5.19
CA VAL A 695 -28.91 10.47 -6.10
C VAL A 695 -30.29 11.07 -5.82
N THR A 696 -30.39 12.38 -5.65
CA THR A 696 -31.66 13.09 -5.43
C THR A 696 -32.52 13.09 -6.70
N PRO A 697 -33.83 13.41 -6.61
CA PRO A 697 -34.66 13.67 -7.79
C PRO A 697 -34.12 14.79 -8.67
N ALA A 698 -33.35 15.75 -8.11
CA ALA A 698 -32.68 16.83 -8.84
C ALA A 698 -31.37 16.39 -9.50
N LYS A 699 -30.99 15.12 -9.39
CA LYS A 699 -29.78 14.49 -9.95
C LYS A 699 -28.48 14.84 -9.23
N ASP A 700 -28.55 15.35 -8.00
CA ASP A 700 -27.36 15.58 -7.15
C ASP A 700 -26.95 14.29 -6.44
N ILE A 701 -25.66 13.95 -6.46
CA ILE A 701 -25.13 12.84 -5.68
C ILE A 701 -24.94 13.31 -4.23
N VAL A 702 -25.73 12.79 -3.31
CA VAL A 702 -25.72 13.16 -1.89
C VAL A 702 -24.93 12.19 -1.01
N TRP A 703 -24.71 10.98 -1.48
CA TRP A 703 -23.87 9.99 -0.83
C TRP A 703 -23.21 9.09 -1.88
N LYS A 704 -21.96 8.71 -1.62
CA LYS A 704 -21.19 7.83 -2.50
C LYS A 704 -20.34 6.89 -1.66
N LEU A 705 -20.36 5.61 -1.98
CA LEU A 705 -19.38 4.63 -1.52
C LEU A 705 -18.51 4.24 -2.71
N ASP A 706 -17.23 4.60 -2.69
CA ASP A 706 -16.29 4.35 -3.79
C ASP A 706 -15.51 3.03 -3.60
N GLN A 707 -14.80 2.63 -4.63
CA GLN A 707 -14.09 1.35 -4.76
C GLN A 707 -13.21 0.99 -3.55
N HIS A 708 -12.58 1.96 -2.92
CA HIS A 708 -11.59 1.80 -1.85
C HIS A 708 -11.97 2.50 -0.54
N ASP A 709 -13.21 2.93 -0.39
CA ASP A 709 -13.65 3.62 0.83
C ASP A 709 -13.72 2.69 2.06
N LEU A 710 -13.79 1.39 1.84
CA LEU A 710 -13.90 0.41 2.93
C LEU A 710 -12.53 -0.18 3.27
N PRO A 711 -12.10 -0.12 4.55
CA PRO A 711 -10.80 -0.64 4.95
C PRO A 711 -10.62 -2.13 4.58
N GLY A 712 -9.57 -2.44 3.81
CA GLY A 712 -9.23 -3.80 3.40
C GLY A 712 -10.20 -4.48 2.44
N ILE A 713 -11.24 -3.78 1.96
CA ILE A 713 -12.22 -4.28 1.00
C ILE A 713 -12.13 -3.47 -0.29
N THR A 714 -12.02 -4.16 -1.40
CA THR A 714 -12.10 -3.57 -2.73
C THR A 714 -13.44 -3.91 -3.37
N LEU A 715 -14.20 -2.89 -3.75
CA LEU A 715 -15.39 -3.08 -4.55
C LEU A 715 -15.01 -3.36 -6.00
N ALA A 716 -15.76 -4.28 -6.62
CA ALA A 716 -15.61 -4.56 -8.04
C ALA A 716 -16.95 -4.32 -8.74
N TRP A 717 -17.57 -5.33 -9.30
CA TRP A 717 -18.83 -5.22 -9.96
C TRP A 717 -19.97 -5.13 -8.94
N VAL A 718 -20.35 -3.91 -8.51
CA VAL A 718 -21.44 -3.71 -7.54
C VAL A 718 -22.78 -3.96 -8.23
N THR A 719 -23.42 -5.06 -7.89
CA THR A 719 -24.61 -5.55 -8.61
C THR A 719 -25.90 -5.16 -7.93
N GLN A 720 -26.14 -5.65 -6.73
CA GLN A 720 -27.36 -5.38 -5.99
C GLN A 720 -27.11 -4.42 -4.84
N VAL A 721 -28.02 -3.48 -4.62
CA VAL A 721 -27.99 -2.54 -3.51
C VAL A 721 -29.36 -2.46 -2.81
N ARG A 722 -29.34 -2.32 -1.49
CA ARG A 722 -30.54 -2.18 -0.68
C ARG A 722 -30.27 -1.27 0.51
N ARG A 723 -31.17 -0.31 0.78
CA ARG A 723 -31.15 0.47 2.01
C ARG A 723 -32.00 -0.26 3.05
N LEU A 724 -31.41 -0.54 4.21
CA LEU A 724 -32.06 -1.19 5.34
C LEU A 724 -32.85 -0.18 6.18
N GLU A 725 -33.75 -0.66 7.04
CA GLU A 725 -34.57 0.22 7.89
C GLU A 725 -33.75 0.98 8.94
N ASN A 726 -32.62 0.41 9.37
CA ASN A 726 -31.66 1.06 10.27
C ASN A 726 -30.81 2.15 9.58
N GLY A 727 -31.00 2.39 8.29
CA GLY A 727 -30.24 3.35 7.48
C GLY A 727 -28.97 2.80 6.84
N ASN A 728 -28.54 1.59 7.16
CA ASN A 728 -27.39 0.96 6.55
C ASN A 728 -27.65 0.57 5.09
N THR A 729 -26.58 0.40 4.33
CA THR A 729 -26.63 -0.05 2.94
C THR A 729 -26.06 -1.45 2.83
N LEU A 730 -26.88 -2.38 2.32
CA LEU A 730 -26.43 -3.71 1.91
C LEU A 730 -26.08 -3.67 0.42
N LEU A 731 -24.94 -4.24 0.05
CA LEU A 731 -24.51 -4.34 -1.35
C LEU A 731 -23.90 -5.70 -1.66
N VAL A 732 -23.99 -6.11 -2.92
CA VAL A 732 -23.37 -7.32 -3.45
C VAL A 732 -22.16 -6.93 -4.29
N ASN A 733 -21.01 -7.49 -3.94
CA ASN A 733 -19.69 -7.19 -4.50
C ASN A 733 -19.21 -8.31 -5.42
N CYS A 734 -19.82 -8.41 -6.59
CA CYS A 734 -19.57 -9.43 -7.59
C CYS A 734 -18.17 -9.22 -8.24
N HIS A 735 -17.52 -10.30 -8.67
CA HIS A 735 -16.20 -10.29 -9.36
C HIS A 735 -15.03 -9.67 -8.56
N ALA A 736 -15.19 -9.42 -7.27
CA ALA A 736 -14.14 -8.82 -6.44
C ALA A 736 -13.00 -9.79 -6.07
N GLY A 737 -13.15 -11.05 -6.40
CA GLY A 737 -12.17 -12.10 -6.10
C GLY A 737 -12.25 -12.62 -4.66
N PRO A 738 -11.62 -13.78 -4.39
CA PRO A 738 -11.82 -14.52 -3.13
C PRO A 738 -11.24 -13.82 -1.88
N LYS A 739 -10.54 -12.73 -2.06
CA LYS A 739 -9.99 -11.92 -0.97
C LYS A 739 -11.01 -10.91 -0.41
N ASN A 740 -12.06 -10.62 -1.18
CA ASN A 740 -13.07 -9.64 -0.80
C ASN A 740 -14.38 -10.34 -0.42
N PRO A 741 -15.20 -9.74 0.46
CA PRO A 741 -16.54 -10.24 0.74
C PRO A 741 -17.43 -10.14 -0.49
N GLN A 742 -18.34 -11.09 -0.62
CA GLN A 742 -19.34 -11.15 -1.69
C GLN A 742 -20.57 -10.29 -1.35
N ILE A 743 -20.88 -10.12 -0.05
CA ILE A 743 -21.97 -9.28 0.42
C ILE A 743 -21.43 -8.42 1.57
N ILE A 744 -21.84 -7.15 1.62
CA ILE A 744 -21.32 -6.17 2.58
C ILE A 744 -22.50 -5.33 3.09
N GLU A 745 -22.54 -5.08 4.40
CA GLU A 745 -23.39 -4.08 5.04
C GLU A 745 -22.52 -2.95 5.59
N VAL A 746 -22.87 -1.72 5.24
CA VAL A 746 -22.18 -0.51 5.70
C VAL A 746 -23.14 0.52 6.28
N THR A 747 -22.67 1.29 7.28
CA THR A 747 -23.38 2.46 7.80
C THR A 747 -23.38 3.62 6.79
N PRO A 748 -24.20 4.67 7.00
CA PRO A 748 -24.08 5.91 6.24
C PRO A 748 -22.70 6.55 6.30
N ASP A 749 -21.95 6.37 7.39
CA ASP A 749 -20.58 6.84 7.59
C ASP A 749 -19.52 5.89 7.02
N LYS A 750 -19.97 4.88 6.23
CA LYS A 750 -19.12 3.88 5.55
C LYS A 750 -18.38 2.93 6.49
N GLU A 751 -18.84 2.73 7.70
CA GLU A 751 -18.34 1.69 8.59
C GLU A 751 -18.93 0.34 8.18
N VAL A 752 -18.09 -0.69 8.07
CA VAL A 752 -18.52 -2.05 7.76
C VAL A 752 -19.12 -2.70 9.01
N ILE A 753 -20.39 -3.05 8.94
CA ILE A 753 -21.14 -3.69 10.04
C ILE A 753 -21.12 -5.20 9.92
N TRP A 754 -21.27 -5.71 8.69
CA TRP A 754 -21.35 -7.12 8.42
C TRP A 754 -20.82 -7.45 7.04
N THR A 755 -20.23 -8.65 6.90
CA THR A 755 -19.79 -9.20 5.62
C THR A 755 -20.11 -10.68 5.50
N TYR A 756 -20.34 -11.14 4.27
CA TYR A 756 -20.43 -12.55 3.94
C TYR A 756 -19.40 -12.91 2.86
N ARG A 757 -18.70 -14.02 3.09
CA ARG A 757 -17.69 -14.55 2.16
C ARG A 757 -17.62 -16.08 2.27
N ASP A 758 -18.09 -16.77 1.26
CA ASP A 758 -17.95 -18.21 1.13
C ASP A 758 -17.70 -18.59 -0.34
N PHE A 759 -16.44 -18.66 -0.72
CA PHE A 759 -16.01 -19.04 -2.07
C PHE A 759 -15.98 -20.56 -2.30
N ASP A 760 -16.22 -21.36 -1.26
CA ASP A 760 -16.41 -22.80 -1.41
C ASP A 760 -17.85 -23.12 -1.84
N LEU A 761 -18.81 -22.40 -1.32
CA LEU A 761 -20.23 -22.53 -1.68
C LEU A 761 -20.55 -21.72 -2.93
N PHE A 762 -20.22 -20.43 -2.95
CA PHE A 762 -20.44 -19.52 -4.06
C PHE A 762 -19.09 -19.15 -4.70
N GLY A 763 -19.09 -18.82 -5.98
CA GLY A 763 -17.88 -18.41 -6.69
C GLY A 763 -17.69 -16.90 -6.80
N ASN A 764 -17.00 -16.49 -7.85
CA ASN A 764 -16.68 -15.08 -8.10
C ASN A 764 -17.78 -14.31 -8.87
N ALA A 765 -18.83 -14.98 -9.28
CA ALA A 765 -19.94 -14.40 -10.04
C ALA A 765 -21.26 -14.54 -9.24
N LEU A 766 -21.30 -13.96 -8.03
CA LEU A 766 -22.47 -13.85 -7.20
C LEU A 766 -23.14 -12.48 -7.45
N PRO A 767 -24.14 -12.41 -8.34
CA PRO A 767 -24.76 -11.13 -8.70
C PRO A 767 -25.90 -10.73 -7.79
N VAL A 768 -26.48 -11.67 -7.05
CA VAL A 768 -27.71 -11.44 -6.30
C VAL A 768 -27.76 -12.22 -4.99
N ALA A 769 -28.25 -11.57 -3.96
CA ALA A 769 -28.54 -12.18 -2.66
C ALA A 769 -29.75 -11.52 -2.00
N VAL A 770 -30.56 -12.32 -1.32
CA VAL A 770 -31.60 -11.88 -0.39
C VAL A 770 -31.09 -12.17 1.01
N VAL A 771 -30.92 -11.15 1.82
CA VAL A 771 -30.48 -11.25 3.22
C VAL A 771 -31.69 -10.93 4.08
N GLU A 772 -32.02 -11.86 4.98
CA GLU A 772 -33.06 -11.67 5.96
C GLU A 772 -32.51 -10.86 7.14
N THR A 773 -32.81 -9.59 7.16
CA THR A 773 -32.50 -8.69 8.27
C THR A 773 -33.73 -8.53 9.11
N GLU A 774 -33.68 -8.83 10.42
CA GLU A 774 -34.80 -8.62 11.36
C GLU A 774 -35.32 -7.20 11.33
#